data_1dbec46086860b21639e52a36d1d9f58
#
_entry.id   1dbec46086860b21639e52a36d1d9f58
#
_cell.length_a   1.000
_cell.length_b   1.000
_cell.length_c   1.000
_cell.angle_alpha   90.00
_cell.angle_beta   90.00
_cell.angle_gamma   90.00
#
_symmetry.space_group_name_H-M   'P 1'
#
loop_
_entity.id
_entity.type
_entity.pdbx_description
1 polymer ?
#
loop_
_entity_poly.entity_id
_entity_poly.type
_entity_poly.pdbx_seq_one_letter_code
_entity_poly.pdbx_strand_id
1 'polypeptide(L)'
;MRHIIRKTFMLAAALLLLAGNLRADEGMWLLGRTDKKAMDVARSLGLQLTDAELYGEDGTSLKDCVVDFGDYCSGVIVSKDGLLFTNHHCGYRAIQQLSTTDDDILGNGFVARTRQEERPVEGLYVKVWQRAEDITAQVEDSLQKIYSNQTLGRKLGRQRQAVLYSQYLGRILMDIAAAAEQKAGQDGQKGIVCEAKAFEGGRLYLLNFYRQYSDVRLVFTVPQTLGKFGGDTDNWMWPRQTADFSVFRIYADAQGQPADYAAENVPLQPKRWARVSIDGFDQGSYCMTIGYPGSTSRYLSSYGIDERVNVTNIPMIQVRGKKQEVWTRWMRQDRSVGIKYASKYASSSNYWKNSQGMNEAVSRLGIIEQKQEKEQEIRRWFSADKERRARFARMFPTLKKSYKARHDARYASGFVNETFFRGMEIVNFGRLASTYAASHPNYRQTVVDYMRTAYKDYDPRVDEETMAVLLENYAQQVSSKYIPRFYSVIRKKYGNDYRAYAHDIFTKSKLTTFEGWYGLTNAKVRSSVQIADSLEQAVLDEKAYRQYVESDPAVALAKQVQEMSESVITAPLTRTAPTIAYNENLLTQAVLEMEMDKPHYSDANFTQRMSFGIVSDYTNAGTHHDFLTTMPSLIEKIEKHGDNPDYAMQAEILALLKSHDYGRYADKKSGELPLCFLTTNDITGGNSGSPMFNGRGELIGLAFDGNWDALSSDISFDANLTRCIGVDIRFVLWLMEKWGKADHLVNEVMGK
;
A
#
# COMPACT_ATOMS: atom_id res chain seq x y z
N MET A 1 -9.54 10.67 -61.78
CA MET A 1 -8.95 9.52 -61.12
C MET A 1 -7.73 9.87 -60.23
N ARG A 2 -6.67 10.51 -60.72
CA ARG A 2 -5.46 10.87 -59.90
C ARG A 2 -5.73 11.85 -58.75
N HIS A 3 -6.70 12.74 -58.79
CA HIS A 3 -7.06 13.67 -57.70
C HIS A 3 -7.87 13.02 -56.57
N ILE A 4 -8.66 12.01 -56.86
CA ILE A 4 -9.44 11.26 -55.85
C ILE A 4 -8.51 10.34 -55.09
N ILE A 5 -7.59 9.65 -55.75
CA ILE A 5 -6.59 8.77 -55.11
C ILE A 5 -5.66 9.58 -54.17
N ARG A 6 -5.26 10.81 -54.55
CA ARG A 6 -4.45 11.67 -53.68
C ARG A 6 -5.20 12.17 -52.43
N LYS A 7 -6.50 12.48 -52.55
CA LYS A 7 -7.33 12.85 -51.40
C LYS A 7 -7.60 11.68 -50.47
N THR A 8 -7.81 10.48 -51.00
CA THR A 8 -7.99 9.27 -50.22
C THR A 8 -6.69 8.86 -49.49
N PHE A 9 -5.52 9.04 -50.15
CA PHE A 9 -4.22 8.80 -49.55
C PHE A 9 -3.88 9.86 -48.47
N MET A 10 -4.23 11.12 -48.63
CA MET A 10 -4.06 12.15 -47.61
C MET A 10 -5.04 11.98 -46.45
N LEU A 11 -6.26 11.52 -46.70
CA LEU A 11 -7.22 11.20 -45.65
C LEU A 11 -6.79 9.96 -44.85
N ALA A 12 -6.29 8.92 -45.55
CA ALA A 12 -5.72 7.74 -44.90
C ALA A 12 -4.43 8.03 -44.15
N ALA A 13 -3.55 8.90 -44.67
CA ALA A 13 -2.36 9.36 -43.98
C ALA A 13 -2.68 10.28 -42.78
N ALA A 14 -3.72 11.11 -42.87
CA ALA A 14 -4.21 11.92 -41.74
C ALA A 14 -4.89 11.05 -40.67
N LEU A 15 -5.62 10.01 -41.07
CA LEU A 15 -6.18 8.99 -40.15
C LEU A 15 -5.09 8.13 -39.50
N LEU A 16 -4.02 7.79 -40.24
CA LEU A 16 -2.86 7.09 -39.70
C LEU A 16 -2.01 7.98 -38.78
N LEU A 17 -1.95 9.30 -39.02
CA LEU A 17 -1.29 10.28 -38.14
C LEU A 17 -2.16 10.60 -36.90
N LEU A 18 -3.47 10.47 -36.95
CA LEU A 18 -4.38 10.54 -35.80
C LEU A 18 -4.41 9.23 -34.98
N ALA A 19 -4.21 8.09 -35.61
CA ALA A 19 -4.08 6.79 -34.91
C ALA A 19 -2.73 6.64 -34.18
N GLY A 20 -1.74 7.48 -34.47
CA GLY A 20 -0.40 7.43 -33.87
C GLY A 20 -0.27 7.98 -32.46
N ASN A 21 -1.35 8.51 -31.83
CA ASN A 21 -1.30 9.14 -30.51
C ASN A 21 -2.47 8.79 -29.56
N LEU A 22 -3.14 7.68 -29.76
CA LEU A 22 -4.04 7.12 -28.74
C LEU A 22 -3.17 6.40 -27.70
N ARG A 23 -2.46 7.16 -26.89
CA ARG A 23 -1.72 6.65 -25.73
C ARG A 23 -2.65 6.65 -24.55
N ALA A 24 -2.57 5.59 -23.73
CA ALA A 24 -3.16 5.61 -22.41
C ALA A 24 -2.67 6.85 -21.66
N ASP A 25 -3.61 7.63 -21.15
CA ASP A 25 -3.26 8.85 -20.45
C ASP A 25 -2.79 8.52 -19.02
N GLU A 26 -1.71 9.15 -18.61
CA GLU A 26 -1.30 9.23 -17.22
C GLU A 26 -2.48 9.74 -16.38
N GLY A 27 -2.78 9.07 -15.26
CA GLY A 27 -3.75 9.60 -14.30
C GLY A 27 -4.51 8.55 -13.51
N MET A 28 -4.71 8.87 -12.23
CA MET A 28 -5.58 8.16 -11.28
C MET A 28 -6.74 9.09 -10.94
N TRP A 29 -7.81 9.00 -11.71
CA TRP A 29 -8.91 9.97 -11.76
C TRP A 29 -9.88 9.79 -10.60
N LEU A 30 -10.33 10.90 -10.01
CA LEU A 30 -11.41 10.90 -9.02
C LEU A 30 -12.74 10.58 -9.72
N LEU A 31 -13.38 9.48 -9.34
CA LEU A 31 -14.71 9.14 -9.81
C LEU A 31 -15.73 10.23 -9.41
N GLY A 32 -16.64 10.57 -10.32
CA GLY A 32 -17.59 11.66 -10.16
C GLY A 32 -17.02 13.08 -10.34
N ARG A 33 -15.68 13.20 -10.47
CA ARG A 33 -14.98 14.47 -10.73
C ARG A 33 -13.93 14.34 -11.85
N THR A 34 -14.01 13.27 -12.64
CA THR A 34 -13.10 13.04 -13.77
C THR A 34 -13.27 14.13 -14.82
N ASP A 35 -12.16 14.66 -15.30
CA ASP A 35 -12.16 15.67 -16.37
C ASP A 35 -12.86 15.13 -17.63
N LYS A 36 -13.67 15.98 -18.27
CA LYS A 36 -14.41 15.59 -19.48
C LYS A 36 -13.51 15.09 -20.60
N LYS A 37 -12.35 15.73 -20.83
CA LYS A 37 -11.41 15.31 -21.87
C LYS A 37 -10.85 13.92 -21.58
N ALA A 38 -10.54 13.61 -20.30
CA ALA A 38 -10.11 12.28 -19.89
C ALA A 38 -11.21 11.24 -20.14
N MET A 39 -12.48 11.56 -19.84
CA MET A 39 -13.61 10.67 -20.13
C MET A 39 -13.83 10.49 -21.65
N ASP A 40 -13.65 11.54 -22.46
CA ASP A 40 -13.74 11.44 -23.91
C ASP A 40 -12.63 10.52 -24.48
N VAL A 41 -11.42 10.56 -23.91
CA VAL A 41 -10.33 9.62 -24.24
C VAL A 41 -10.73 8.20 -23.85
N ALA A 42 -11.22 7.96 -22.62
CA ALA A 42 -11.65 6.64 -22.19
C ALA A 42 -12.72 6.04 -23.11
N ARG A 43 -13.69 6.85 -23.53
CA ARG A 43 -14.72 6.42 -24.50
C ARG A 43 -14.13 6.12 -25.88
N SER A 44 -13.17 6.92 -26.36
CA SER A 44 -12.49 6.67 -27.63
C SER A 44 -11.68 5.37 -27.63
N LEU A 45 -11.16 4.96 -26.46
CA LEU A 45 -10.45 3.71 -26.26
C LEU A 45 -11.39 2.50 -26.12
N GLY A 46 -12.68 2.70 -25.84
CA GLY A 46 -13.66 1.61 -25.80
C GLY A 46 -14.53 1.54 -24.55
N LEU A 47 -14.52 2.53 -23.67
CA LEU A 47 -15.46 2.61 -22.56
C LEU A 47 -16.91 2.78 -23.07
N GLN A 48 -17.79 1.88 -22.67
CA GLN A 48 -19.21 1.85 -23.09
C GLN A 48 -20.16 2.28 -21.97
N LEU A 49 -19.69 2.35 -20.72
CA LEU A 49 -20.51 2.72 -19.58
C LEU A 49 -20.78 4.24 -19.56
N THR A 50 -21.98 4.57 -19.10
CA THR A 50 -22.33 5.95 -18.77
C THR A 50 -21.67 6.41 -17.49
N ASP A 51 -21.63 7.72 -17.25
CA ASP A 51 -21.09 8.28 -16.01
C ASP A 51 -21.88 7.77 -14.78
N ALA A 52 -23.20 7.61 -14.89
CA ALA A 52 -24.04 7.07 -13.82
C ALA A 52 -23.80 5.59 -13.52
N GLU A 53 -23.46 4.78 -14.54
CA GLU A 53 -23.09 3.38 -14.33
C GLU A 53 -21.70 3.22 -13.71
N LEU A 54 -20.81 4.20 -13.89
CA LEU A 54 -19.49 4.23 -13.24
C LEU A 54 -19.60 4.76 -11.81
N TYR A 55 -20.29 5.87 -11.63
CA TYR A 55 -20.45 6.58 -10.36
C TYR A 55 -21.89 7.02 -10.13
N GLY A 56 -22.51 6.53 -9.07
CA GLY A 56 -23.79 6.94 -8.52
C GLY A 56 -23.75 6.86 -7.00
N GLU A 57 -24.69 7.47 -6.34
CA GLU A 57 -24.77 7.49 -4.86
C GLU A 57 -25.87 6.55 -4.33
N ASP A 58 -26.57 5.85 -5.21
CA ASP A 58 -27.66 4.91 -4.87
C ASP A 58 -27.17 3.49 -4.52
N GLY A 59 -25.87 3.23 -4.67
CA GLY A 59 -25.23 1.96 -4.39
C GLY A 59 -25.34 0.92 -5.52
N THR A 60 -25.69 1.34 -6.75
CA THR A 60 -25.88 0.45 -7.91
C THR A 60 -24.85 0.63 -9.01
N SER A 61 -23.95 1.59 -8.89
CA SER A 61 -22.89 1.87 -9.85
C SER A 61 -21.69 0.94 -9.71
N LEU A 62 -20.80 0.93 -10.70
CA LEU A 62 -19.64 0.02 -10.71
C LEU A 62 -18.69 0.27 -9.53
N LYS A 63 -18.53 1.53 -9.07
CA LYS A 63 -17.72 1.86 -7.90
C LYS A 63 -18.14 1.10 -6.62
N ASP A 64 -19.43 0.75 -6.52
CA ASP A 64 -20.01 0.19 -5.29
C ASP A 64 -19.65 -1.29 -5.08
N CYS A 65 -19.13 -1.97 -6.10
CA CYS A 65 -18.57 -3.31 -5.94
C CYS A 65 -17.06 -3.32 -5.62
N VAL A 66 -16.39 -2.16 -5.63
CA VAL A 66 -14.96 -2.05 -5.33
C VAL A 66 -14.75 -1.64 -3.88
N VAL A 67 -13.96 -2.39 -3.15
CA VAL A 67 -13.72 -2.17 -1.72
C VAL A 67 -12.28 -1.77 -1.43
N ASP A 68 -12.11 -0.96 -0.41
CA ASP A 68 -10.86 -0.83 0.32
C ASP A 68 -10.71 -2.08 1.20
N PHE A 69 -9.61 -2.80 1.04
CA PHE A 69 -9.30 -4.03 1.77
C PHE A 69 -8.27 -3.73 2.87
N GLY A 70 -8.76 -3.42 4.05
CA GLY A 70 -7.96 -3.26 5.27
C GLY A 70 -7.03 -2.05 5.31
N ASP A 71 -7.30 -0.98 4.54
CA ASP A 71 -6.46 0.24 4.41
C ASP A 71 -5.08 0.01 3.76
N TYR A 72 -4.91 -1.07 2.98
CA TYR A 72 -3.63 -1.33 2.31
C TYR A 72 -3.74 -1.93 0.90
N CYS A 73 -4.89 -2.49 0.54
CA CYS A 73 -5.17 -3.07 -0.77
C CYS A 73 -6.58 -2.71 -1.25
N SER A 74 -6.90 -3.16 -2.44
CA SER A 74 -8.24 -3.10 -3.04
C SER A 74 -8.85 -4.50 -3.14
N GLY A 75 -10.14 -4.58 -3.39
CA GLY A 75 -10.85 -5.82 -3.69
C GLY A 75 -12.12 -5.57 -4.47
N VAL A 76 -12.76 -6.63 -4.94
CA VAL A 76 -13.99 -6.54 -5.73
C VAL A 76 -15.01 -7.59 -5.31
N ILE A 77 -16.22 -7.15 -5.04
CA ILE A 77 -17.37 -8.03 -4.76
C ILE A 77 -17.84 -8.63 -6.09
N VAL A 78 -17.89 -9.96 -6.17
CA VAL A 78 -18.16 -10.71 -7.42
C VAL A 78 -19.42 -11.56 -7.39
N SER A 79 -20.18 -11.52 -6.28
CA SER A 79 -21.44 -12.26 -6.18
C SER A 79 -22.51 -11.48 -5.41
N LYS A 80 -23.76 -11.89 -5.59
CA LYS A 80 -24.91 -11.39 -4.82
C LYS A 80 -24.84 -11.72 -3.32
N ASP A 81 -23.99 -12.67 -2.92
CA ASP A 81 -23.81 -13.14 -1.55
C ASP A 81 -22.46 -12.71 -0.97
N GLY A 82 -21.95 -11.55 -1.40
CA GLY A 82 -20.81 -10.87 -0.79
C GLY A 82 -19.45 -11.57 -1.00
N LEU A 83 -19.31 -12.48 -1.99
CA LEU A 83 -18.03 -13.08 -2.32
C LEU A 83 -17.09 -11.98 -2.86
N LEU A 84 -15.86 -11.95 -2.35
CA LEU A 84 -14.89 -10.89 -2.57
C LEU A 84 -13.59 -11.46 -3.13
N PHE A 85 -13.11 -10.93 -4.26
CA PHE A 85 -11.79 -11.23 -4.78
C PHE A 85 -10.80 -10.12 -4.42
N THR A 86 -9.60 -10.52 -4.04
CA THR A 86 -8.41 -9.66 -3.89
C THR A 86 -7.16 -10.47 -4.26
N ASN A 87 -5.99 -9.87 -4.17
CA ASN A 87 -4.75 -10.62 -4.42
C ASN A 87 -4.39 -11.58 -3.27
N HIS A 88 -3.60 -12.60 -3.60
CA HIS A 88 -3.00 -13.50 -2.61
C HIS A 88 -2.10 -12.74 -1.64
N HIS A 89 -1.24 -11.85 -2.15
CA HIS A 89 -0.37 -11.05 -1.30
C HIS A 89 -1.13 -10.05 -0.41
N CYS A 90 -2.33 -9.59 -0.81
CA CYS A 90 -3.22 -8.79 0.04
C CYS A 90 -3.80 -9.63 1.18
N GLY A 91 -4.24 -10.86 0.86
CA GLY A 91 -4.74 -11.84 1.84
C GLY A 91 -3.65 -12.49 2.68
N TYR A 92 -2.37 -12.30 2.36
CA TYR A 92 -1.24 -13.07 2.89
C TYR A 92 -1.15 -13.04 4.42
N ARG A 93 -1.36 -11.87 5.04
CA ARG A 93 -1.39 -11.73 6.50
C ARG A 93 -2.57 -12.51 7.11
N ALA A 94 -3.74 -12.44 6.51
CA ALA A 94 -4.93 -13.16 6.96
C ALA A 94 -4.72 -14.69 6.85
N ILE A 95 -4.16 -15.15 5.73
CA ILE A 95 -3.84 -16.56 5.49
C ILE A 95 -2.80 -17.04 6.51
N GLN A 96 -1.76 -16.25 6.77
CA GLN A 96 -0.73 -16.54 7.78
C GLN A 96 -1.32 -16.65 9.19
N GLN A 97 -2.22 -15.74 9.59
CA GLN A 97 -2.89 -15.77 10.90
C GLN A 97 -3.69 -17.05 11.13
N LEU A 98 -4.24 -17.61 10.07
CA LEU A 98 -5.03 -18.86 10.10
C LEU A 98 -4.16 -20.11 9.95
N SER A 99 -2.87 -19.98 9.60
CA SER A 99 -1.95 -21.10 9.38
C SER A 99 -1.24 -21.50 10.66
N THR A 100 -1.09 -22.80 10.86
CA THR A 100 -0.25 -23.41 11.89
C THR A 100 0.65 -24.47 11.25
N THR A 101 1.55 -25.07 12.03
CA THR A 101 2.35 -26.21 11.54
C THR A 101 1.50 -27.45 11.25
N ASP A 102 0.37 -27.62 11.94
CA ASP A 102 -0.54 -28.77 11.79
C ASP A 102 -1.62 -28.51 10.74
N ASP A 103 -1.96 -27.24 10.48
CA ASP A 103 -2.92 -26.79 9.47
C ASP A 103 -2.29 -25.65 8.65
N ASP A 104 -1.35 -26.02 7.78
CA ASP A 104 -0.55 -25.08 6.98
C ASP A 104 -1.34 -24.59 5.76
N ILE A 105 -2.30 -23.70 5.99
CA ILE A 105 -3.09 -23.06 4.93
C ILE A 105 -2.18 -22.30 3.95
N LEU A 106 -1.14 -21.66 4.44
CA LEU A 106 -0.20 -20.90 3.62
C LEU A 106 0.54 -21.81 2.63
N GLY A 107 0.97 -23.00 3.07
CA GLY A 107 1.67 -23.97 2.25
C GLY A 107 0.78 -24.81 1.36
N ASN A 108 -0.42 -25.18 1.84
CA ASN A 108 -1.29 -26.14 1.20
C ASN A 108 -2.50 -25.53 0.47
N GLY A 109 -2.78 -24.22 0.71
CA GLY A 109 -4.01 -23.58 0.27
C GLY A 109 -5.22 -23.95 1.13
N PHE A 110 -6.38 -23.39 0.81
CA PHE A 110 -7.63 -23.61 1.55
C PHE A 110 -8.85 -23.49 0.63
N VAL A 111 -9.84 -24.33 0.87
CA VAL A 111 -11.14 -24.29 0.17
C VAL A 111 -12.25 -24.58 1.18
N ALA A 112 -13.08 -23.60 1.46
CA ALA A 112 -14.33 -23.81 2.21
C ALA A 112 -15.35 -24.53 1.31
N ARG A 113 -15.84 -25.69 1.74
CA ARG A 113 -16.85 -26.48 1.02
C ARG A 113 -18.26 -26.03 1.36
N THR A 114 -18.40 -25.45 2.54
CA THR A 114 -19.66 -24.94 3.09
C THR A 114 -19.41 -23.56 3.73
N ARG A 115 -20.49 -22.81 3.96
CA ARG A 115 -20.43 -21.51 4.65
C ARG A 115 -19.87 -21.62 6.08
N GLN A 116 -20.09 -22.75 6.74
CA GLN A 116 -19.60 -23.02 8.10
C GLN A 116 -18.10 -23.25 8.16
N GLU A 117 -17.47 -23.64 7.05
CA GLU A 117 -16.03 -23.81 6.95
C GLU A 117 -15.29 -22.50 6.64
N GLU A 118 -16.00 -21.44 6.22
CA GLU A 118 -15.41 -20.14 5.95
C GLU A 118 -14.80 -19.56 7.24
N ARG A 119 -13.53 -19.20 7.21
CA ARG A 119 -12.74 -18.86 8.41
C ARG A 119 -12.72 -17.36 8.69
N PRO A 120 -13.24 -16.90 9.84
CA PRO A 120 -13.18 -15.51 10.22
C PRO A 120 -11.73 -15.07 10.44
N VAL A 121 -11.41 -13.84 9.99
CA VAL A 121 -10.08 -13.26 10.14
C VAL A 121 -10.14 -12.14 11.16
N GLU A 122 -9.48 -12.31 12.29
CA GLU A 122 -9.44 -11.32 13.37
C GLU A 122 -8.80 -10.01 12.89
N GLY A 123 -9.50 -8.89 13.07
CA GLY A 123 -9.03 -7.55 12.76
C GLY A 123 -9.02 -7.19 11.28
N LEU A 124 -9.48 -8.08 10.39
CA LEU A 124 -9.68 -7.74 8.98
C LEU A 124 -11.04 -7.06 8.80
N TYR A 125 -11.05 -5.99 8.00
CA TYR A 125 -12.27 -5.30 7.59
C TYR A 125 -12.18 -4.86 6.13
N VAL A 126 -13.32 -4.52 5.56
CA VAL A 126 -13.41 -3.88 4.25
C VAL A 126 -14.28 -2.64 4.33
N LYS A 127 -13.96 -1.63 3.51
CA LYS A 127 -14.75 -0.40 3.41
C LYS A 127 -15.31 -0.26 2.00
N VAL A 128 -16.61 0.04 1.90
CA VAL A 128 -17.30 0.36 0.66
C VAL A 128 -17.55 1.87 0.62
N TRP A 129 -16.97 2.54 -0.37
CA TRP A 129 -17.13 3.99 -0.52
C TRP A 129 -18.56 4.34 -0.93
N GLN A 130 -19.20 5.23 -0.17
CA GLN A 130 -20.57 5.64 -0.40
C GLN A 130 -20.63 6.90 -1.26
N ARG A 131 -20.01 7.98 -0.79
CA ARG A 131 -20.00 9.31 -1.40
C ARG A 131 -18.87 10.17 -0.88
N ALA A 132 -18.69 11.35 -1.50
CA ALA A 132 -17.79 12.38 -1.01
C ALA A 132 -18.49 13.75 -0.99
N GLU A 133 -18.18 14.55 0.02
CA GLU A 133 -18.67 15.93 0.17
C GLU A 133 -17.51 16.92 0.07
N ASP A 134 -17.72 18.05 -0.62
CA ASP A 134 -16.75 19.13 -0.68
C ASP A 134 -16.80 19.96 0.63
N ILE A 135 -15.73 19.89 1.39
CA ILE A 135 -15.58 20.59 2.67
C ILE A 135 -14.57 21.74 2.61
N THR A 136 -14.19 22.18 1.41
CA THR A 136 -13.15 23.20 1.21
C THR A 136 -13.45 24.48 1.98
N ALA A 137 -14.66 25.00 1.85
CA ALA A 137 -15.07 26.21 2.58
C ALA A 137 -15.04 26.04 4.11
N GLN A 138 -15.41 24.86 4.62
CA GLN A 138 -15.39 24.56 6.05
C GLN A 138 -13.95 24.50 6.60
N VAL A 139 -13.02 23.91 5.83
CA VAL A 139 -11.60 23.85 6.19
C VAL A 139 -10.99 25.25 6.18
N GLU A 140 -11.28 26.05 5.15
CA GLU A 140 -10.78 27.43 5.04
C GLU A 140 -11.28 28.32 6.19
N ASP A 141 -12.55 28.22 6.55
CA ASP A 141 -13.13 28.95 7.68
C ASP A 141 -12.49 28.54 9.02
N SER A 142 -12.26 27.24 9.23
CA SER A 142 -11.60 26.72 10.41
C SER A 142 -10.15 27.22 10.53
N LEU A 143 -9.41 27.22 9.43
CA LEU A 143 -8.05 27.75 9.34
C LEU A 143 -8.02 29.25 9.61
N GLN A 144 -8.99 30.01 9.09
CA GLN A 144 -9.10 31.45 9.32
C GLN A 144 -9.42 31.80 10.78
N LYS A 145 -10.27 31.03 11.44
CA LYS A 145 -10.56 31.14 12.89
C LYS A 145 -9.29 30.94 13.72
N ILE A 146 -8.54 29.87 13.43
CA ILE A 146 -7.24 29.59 14.08
C ILE A 146 -6.27 30.74 13.84
N TYR A 147 -6.17 31.22 12.61
CA TYR A 147 -5.31 32.35 12.27
C TYR A 147 -5.64 33.59 13.13
N SER A 148 -6.92 33.95 13.21
CA SER A 148 -7.39 35.10 13.98
C SER A 148 -7.05 34.97 15.47
N ASN A 149 -7.29 33.78 16.05
CA ASN A 149 -7.01 33.50 17.44
C ASN A 149 -5.51 33.49 17.77
N GLN A 150 -4.68 32.85 16.94
CA GLN A 150 -3.23 32.71 17.18
C GLN A 150 -2.47 34.01 16.92
N THR A 151 -2.94 34.87 16.05
CA THR A 151 -2.24 36.11 15.69
C THR A 151 -2.68 37.32 16.51
N LEU A 152 -3.80 37.23 17.24
CA LEU A 152 -4.42 38.35 17.97
C LEU A 152 -4.54 39.60 17.08
N GLY A 153 -4.95 39.40 15.82
CA GLY A 153 -5.13 40.46 14.85
C GLY A 153 -3.84 40.91 14.12
N ARG A 154 -2.67 40.37 14.43
CA ARG A 154 -1.43 40.69 13.71
C ARG A 154 -1.42 40.02 12.35
N LYS A 155 -1.10 40.77 11.30
CA LYS A 155 -0.94 40.21 9.95
C LYS A 155 0.38 39.46 9.82
N LEU A 156 0.33 38.19 9.51
CA LEU A 156 1.50 37.39 9.13
C LEU A 156 1.74 37.51 7.62
N GLY A 157 3.00 37.42 7.20
CA GLY A 157 3.29 37.20 5.78
C GLY A 157 2.82 35.84 5.31
N ARG A 158 2.46 35.68 4.03
CA ARG A 158 1.86 34.49 3.43
C ARG A 158 2.53 33.18 3.85
N GLN A 159 3.86 33.12 3.82
CA GLN A 159 4.60 31.91 4.20
C GLN A 159 4.41 31.54 5.68
N ARG A 160 4.42 32.50 6.61
CA ARG A 160 4.20 32.23 8.05
C ARG A 160 2.77 31.80 8.33
N GLN A 161 1.82 32.40 7.64
CA GLN A 161 0.40 31.99 7.70
C GLN A 161 0.24 30.54 7.24
N ALA A 162 0.84 30.17 6.13
CA ALA A 162 0.75 28.83 5.58
C ALA A 162 1.44 27.77 6.48
N VAL A 163 2.58 28.13 7.09
CA VAL A 163 3.21 27.28 8.11
C VAL A 163 2.27 27.05 9.30
N LEU A 164 1.60 28.10 9.76
CA LEU A 164 0.58 28.00 10.80
C LEU A 164 -0.55 27.07 10.35
N TYR A 165 -1.09 27.26 9.15
CA TYR A 165 -2.17 26.42 8.61
C TYR A 165 -1.77 24.96 8.51
N SER A 166 -0.58 24.64 8.02
CA SER A 166 -0.10 23.26 7.90
C SER A 166 0.06 22.54 9.26
N GLN A 167 0.27 23.28 10.35
CA GLN A 167 0.34 22.70 11.70
C GLN A 167 -1.03 22.24 12.21
N TYR A 168 -2.11 22.88 11.78
CA TYR A 168 -3.46 22.60 12.27
C TYR A 168 -4.32 21.81 11.28
N LEU A 169 -3.96 21.80 9.98
CA LEU A 169 -4.76 21.18 8.92
C LEU A 169 -5.11 19.72 9.23
N GLY A 170 -4.12 18.91 9.61
CA GLY A 170 -4.36 17.51 9.92
C GLY A 170 -5.39 17.31 11.03
N ARG A 171 -5.32 18.12 12.09
CA ARG A 171 -6.30 18.09 13.18
C ARG A 171 -7.68 18.53 12.72
N ILE A 172 -7.78 19.61 11.94
CA ILE A 172 -9.07 20.09 11.41
C ILE A 172 -9.74 18.99 10.58
N LEU A 173 -8.98 18.31 9.70
CA LEU A 173 -9.53 17.24 8.88
C LEU A 173 -10.00 16.05 9.75
N MET A 174 -9.24 15.69 10.78
CA MET A 174 -9.67 14.65 11.74
C MET A 174 -10.92 15.05 12.52
N ASP A 175 -10.99 16.28 13.01
CA ASP A 175 -12.14 16.78 13.78
C ASP A 175 -13.40 16.83 12.92
N ILE A 176 -13.31 17.22 11.64
CA ILE A 176 -14.42 17.21 10.69
C ILE A 176 -14.89 15.78 10.42
N ALA A 177 -13.97 14.85 10.18
CA ALA A 177 -14.30 13.45 9.94
C ALA A 177 -14.98 12.82 11.16
N ALA A 178 -14.44 13.00 12.36
CA ALA A 178 -15.02 12.49 13.61
C ALA A 178 -16.42 13.07 13.89
N ALA A 179 -16.63 14.36 13.63
CA ALA A 179 -17.95 14.98 13.79
C ALA A 179 -18.99 14.39 12.80
N ALA A 180 -18.57 14.07 11.57
CA ALA A 180 -19.44 13.44 10.58
C ALA A 180 -19.79 11.99 10.97
N GLU A 181 -18.83 11.22 11.47
CA GLU A 181 -19.08 9.87 12.00
C GLU A 181 -20.07 9.89 13.18
N GLN A 182 -19.83 10.79 14.12
CA GLN A 182 -20.73 10.95 15.27
C GLN A 182 -22.16 11.29 14.84
N LYS A 183 -22.32 12.19 13.87
CA LYS A 183 -23.62 12.54 13.30
C LYS A 183 -24.26 11.34 12.63
N ALA A 184 -23.53 10.60 11.79
CA ALA A 184 -24.05 9.40 11.13
C ALA A 184 -24.53 8.36 12.16
N GLY A 185 -23.79 8.18 13.27
CA GLY A 185 -24.18 7.30 14.37
C GLY A 185 -25.47 7.78 15.08
N GLN A 186 -25.63 9.09 15.30
CA GLN A 186 -26.87 9.67 15.86
C GLN A 186 -28.07 9.48 14.92
N ASP A 187 -27.84 9.52 13.60
CA ASP A 187 -28.84 9.27 12.56
C ASP A 187 -29.12 7.75 12.37
N GLY A 188 -28.57 6.88 13.21
CA GLY A 188 -28.78 5.44 13.20
C GLY A 188 -28.03 4.68 12.09
N GLN A 189 -27.06 5.30 11.43
CA GLN A 189 -26.26 4.68 10.38
C GLN A 189 -25.10 3.89 11.01
N LYS A 190 -25.17 2.55 10.97
CA LYS A 190 -24.12 1.68 11.51
C LYS A 190 -22.93 1.57 10.56
N GLY A 191 -21.72 1.47 11.13
CA GLY A 191 -20.49 1.20 10.42
C GLY A 191 -20.02 2.29 9.46
N ILE A 192 -20.50 3.52 9.62
CA ILE A 192 -20.00 4.66 8.82
C ILE A 192 -18.66 5.11 9.39
N VAL A 193 -17.67 5.18 8.51
CA VAL A 193 -16.34 5.73 8.75
C VAL A 193 -16.12 6.89 7.78
N CYS A 194 -15.57 7.98 8.26
CA CYS A 194 -15.35 9.19 7.48
C CYS A 194 -13.84 9.53 7.38
N GLU A 195 -13.40 9.94 6.21
CA GLU A 195 -12.04 10.37 5.97
C GLU A 195 -12.00 11.70 5.21
N ALA A 196 -11.44 12.72 5.83
CA ALA A 196 -11.22 14.01 5.17
C ALA A 196 -9.81 14.05 4.56
N LYS A 197 -9.70 14.31 3.25
CA LYS A 197 -8.45 14.29 2.49
C LYS A 197 -8.27 15.59 1.70
N ALA A 198 -6.99 15.97 1.50
CA ALA A 198 -6.60 17.10 0.65
C ALA A 198 -6.27 16.63 -0.76
N PHE A 199 -6.58 17.46 -1.74
CA PHE A 199 -6.33 17.26 -3.17
C PHE A 199 -5.76 18.53 -3.79
N GLU A 200 -5.19 18.44 -4.99
CA GLU A 200 -4.72 19.55 -5.81
C GLU A 200 -3.80 20.56 -5.06
N GLY A 201 -2.87 20.03 -4.27
CA GLY A 201 -2.00 20.91 -3.49
C GLY A 201 -2.74 21.75 -2.45
N GLY A 202 -3.83 21.22 -1.89
CA GLY A 202 -4.65 21.88 -0.86
C GLY A 202 -5.64 22.92 -1.41
N ARG A 203 -6.04 22.81 -2.66
CA ARG A 203 -7.10 23.63 -3.27
C ARG A 203 -8.49 23.00 -3.11
N LEU A 204 -8.54 21.71 -2.88
CA LEU A 204 -9.76 20.93 -2.71
C LEU A 204 -9.62 20.04 -1.47
N TYR A 205 -10.66 20.00 -0.65
CA TYR A 205 -10.78 19.08 0.48
C TYR A 205 -12.09 18.31 0.36
N LEU A 206 -11.99 16.98 0.41
CA LEU A 206 -13.17 16.09 0.33
C LEU A 206 -13.29 15.27 1.61
N LEU A 207 -14.51 15.18 2.12
CA LEU A 207 -14.91 14.27 3.18
C LEU A 207 -15.54 13.03 2.53
N ASN A 208 -14.87 11.90 2.63
CA ASN A 208 -15.30 10.63 2.08
C ASN A 208 -16.05 9.83 3.15
N PHE A 209 -17.19 9.25 2.78
CA PHE A 209 -18.02 8.39 3.62
C PHE A 209 -17.88 6.95 3.15
N TYR A 210 -17.52 6.06 4.07
CA TYR A 210 -17.39 4.63 3.83
C TYR A 210 -18.33 3.86 4.73
N ARG A 211 -18.78 2.70 4.28
CA ARG A 211 -19.41 1.70 5.14
C ARG A 211 -18.41 0.57 5.37
N GLN A 212 -18.03 0.35 6.63
CA GLN A 212 -17.05 -0.64 7.05
C GLN A 212 -17.74 -1.90 7.55
N TYR A 213 -17.27 -3.06 7.08
CA TYR A 213 -17.70 -4.38 7.51
C TYR A 213 -16.51 -5.10 8.14
N SER A 214 -16.67 -5.61 9.37
CA SER A 214 -15.60 -6.21 10.18
C SER A 214 -15.66 -7.75 10.22
N ASP A 215 -16.76 -8.39 9.82
CA ASP A 215 -16.84 -9.85 9.68
C ASP A 215 -16.48 -10.21 8.23
N VAL A 216 -15.18 -10.47 8.01
CA VAL A 216 -14.63 -10.89 6.73
C VAL A 216 -13.98 -12.27 6.91
N ARG A 217 -14.40 -13.25 6.09
CA ARG A 217 -13.97 -14.63 6.24
C ARG A 217 -13.23 -15.14 5.01
N LEU A 218 -12.14 -15.91 5.23
CA LEU A 218 -11.42 -16.58 4.16
C LEU A 218 -12.26 -17.73 3.60
N VAL A 219 -12.44 -17.76 2.28
CA VAL A 219 -13.22 -18.77 1.55
C VAL A 219 -12.34 -19.68 0.72
N PHE A 220 -11.33 -19.07 0.04
CA PHE A 220 -10.45 -19.82 -0.85
C PHE A 220 -9.10 -19.14 -0.95
N THR A 221 -8.04 -19.92 -0.94
CA THR A 221 -6.70 -19.48 -1.34
C THR A 221 -5.91 -20.64 -1.93
N VAL A 222 -5.15 -20.35 -2.97
CA VAL A 222 -4.18 -21.31 -3.52
C VAL A 222 -2.96 -21.44 -2.60
N PRO A 223 -2.18 -22.55 -2.68
CA PRO A 223 -0.88 -22.62 -2.03
C PRO A 223 0.04 -21.47 -2.44
N GLN A 224 0.92 -21.03 -1.52
CA GLN A 224 1.87 -19.94 -1.81
C GLN A 224 2.76 -20.23 -3.03
N THR A 225 3.01 -21.49 -3.37
CA THR A 225 3.78 -21.88 -4.56
C THR A 225 3.09 -21.49 -5.87
N LEU A 226 1.77 -21.29 -5.87
CA LEU A 226 1.00 -20.71 -6.96
C LEU A 226 0.72 -19.23 -6.73
N GLY A 227 0.23 -18.87 -5.54
CA GLY A 227 -0.20 -17.50 -5.20
C GLY A 227 0.96 -16.50 -5.10
N LYS A 228 2.18 -17.02 -4.88
CA LYS A 228 3.43 -16.25 -4.86
C LYS A 228 4.49 -16.88 -5.78
N PHE A 229 4.08 -17.52 -6.88
CA PHE A 229 5.00 -18.13 -7.84
C PHE A 229 5.98 -17.06 -8.38
N GLY A 230 7.28 -17.43 -8.45
CA GLY A 230 8.35 -16.50 -8.77
C GLY A 230 8.87 -15.72 -7.56
N GLY A 231 8.21 -15.82 -6.40
CA GLY A 231 8.66 -15.28 -5.12
C GLY A 231 9.15 -13.83 -5.21
N ASP A 232 10.31 -13.58 -4.58
CA ASP A 232 10.95 -12.27 -4.72
C ASP A 232 11.73 -12.12 -6.02
N THR A 233 12.10 -13.20 -6.70
CA THR A 233 12.85 -13.15 -7.97
C THR A 233 12.06 -12.44 -9.05
N ASP A 234 10.77 -12.77 -9.20
CA ASP A 234 9.89 -12.18 -10.21
C ASP A 234 9.10 -10.95 -9.73
N ASN A 235 9.21 -10.55 -8.46
CA ASN A 235 8.50 -9.38 -7.95
C ASN A 235 8.92 -8.11 -8.69
N TRP A 236 7.95 -7.36 -9.25
CA TRP A 236 8.12 -6.22 -10.16
C TRP A 236 8.75 -6.58 -11.51
N MET A 237 8.71 -7.84 -11.91
CA MET A 237 9.28 -8.30 -13.17
C MET A 237 8.18 -8.78 -14.13
N TRP A 238 8.52 -8.78 -15.42
CA TRP A 238 7.73 -9.43 -16.48
C TRP A 238 8.68 -10.29 -17.34
N PRO A 239 8.26 -11.50 -17.79
CA PRO A 239 6.93 -12.10 -17.70
C PRO A 239 6.59 -12.71 -16.33
N ARG A 240 5.30 -12.66 -15.96
CA ARG A 240 4.73 -13.21 -14.71
C ARG A 240 3.80 -14.38 -14.99
N GLN A 241 3.78 -15.35 -14.06
CA GLN A 241 2.91 -16.52 -14.11
C GLN A 241 2.27 -16.80 -12.73
N THR A 242 2.12 -15.78 -11.92
CA THR A 242 1.67 -15.85 -10.54
C THR A 242 0.14 -15.90 -10.47
N ALA A 243 -0.42 -16.86 -9.74
CA ALA A 243 -1.85 -16.91 -9.42
C ALA A 243 -2.17 -16.01 -8.22
N ASP A 244 -1.90 -14.72 -8.34
CA ASP A 244 -2.00 -13.77 -7.23
C ASP A 244 -3.44 -13.37 -6.95
N PHE A 245 -4.21 -14.30 -6.36
CA PHE A 245 -5.57 -14.07 -5.92
C PHE A 245 -5.90 -14.83 -4.63
N SER A 246 -6.84 -14.30 -3.86
CA SER A 246 -7.49 -14.96 -2.73
C SER A 246 -8.96 -14.52 -2.67
N VAL A 247 -9.79 -15.36 -2.06
CA VAL A 247 -11.23 -15.18 -2.01
C VAL A 247 -11.68 -15.08 -0.57
N PHE A 248 -12.41 -14.03 -0.27
CA PHE A 248 -13.05 -13.81 1.02
C PHE A 248 -14.56 -13.68 0.86
N ARG A 249 -15.28 -13.59 1.95
CA ARG A 249 -16.70 -13.21 1.96
C ARG A 249 -16.95 -12.20 3.05
N ILE A 250 -17.76 -11.22 2.72
CA ILE A 250 -18.24 -10.20 3.65
C ILE A 250 -19.51 -10.70 4.30
N TYR A 251 -19.58 -10.61 5.62
CA TYR A 251 -20.75 -10.93 6.42
C TYR A 251 -21.33 -9.69 7.09
N ALA A 252 -22.61 -9.74 7.38
CA ALA A 252 -23.38 -8.68 8.01
C ALA A 252 -24.38 -9.28 8.99
N ASP A 253 -25.03 -8.45 9.83
CA ASP A 253 -26.19 -8.90 10.62
C ASP A 253 -27.38 -9.30 9.72
N ALA A 254 -28.41 -9.89 10.31
CA ALA A 254 -29.60 -10.35 9.57
C ALA A 254 -30.35 -9.22 8.83
N GLN A 255 -30.07 -7.96 9.14
CA GLN A 255 -30.61 -6.77 8.49
C GLN A 255 -29.64 -6.20 7.44
N GLY A 256 -28.52 -6.88 7.16
CA GLY A 256 -27.49 -6.43 6.21
C GLY A 256 -26.64 -5.27 6.71
N GLN A 257 -26.67 -4.98 8.03
CA GLN A 257 -25.85 -3.92 8.61
C GLN A 257 -24.49 -4.44 9.05
N PRO A 258 -23.46 -3.59 9.04
CA PRO A 258 -22.16 -3.95 9.60
C PRO A 258 -22.26 -4.46 11.03
N ALA A 259 -21.55 -5.56 11.30
CA ALA A 259 -21.47 -6.19 12.60
C ALA A 259 -20.06 -6.78 12.80
N ASP A 260 -19.66 -6.93 14.07
CA ASP A 260 -18.51 -7.75 14.44
C ASP A 260 -18.80 -9.23 14.19
N TYR A 261 -17.75 -10.05 14.17
CA TYR A 261 -17.92 -11.50 13.96
C TYR A 261 -18.94 -12.09 14.94
N ALA A 262 -19.93 -12.77 14.38
CA ALA A 262 -20.86 -13.61 15.09
C ALA A 262 -21.25 -14.81 14.22
N ALA A 263 -21.52 -15.97 14.86
CA ALA A 263 -21.84 -17.20 14.14
C ALA A 263 -23.16 -17.10 13.36
N GLU A 264 -24.07 -16.25 13.82
CA GLU A 264 -25.39 -15.98 13.23
C GLU A 264 -25.37 -14.96 12.08
N ASN A 265 -24.23 -14.29 11.85
CA ASN A 265 -24.12 -13.36 10.74
C ASN A 265 -24.33 -14.07 9.40
N VAL A 266 -24.93 -13.35 8.47
CA VAL A 266 -25.26 -13.83 7.13
C VAL A 266 -24.37 -13.15 6.07
N PRO A 267 -24.16 -13.76 4.90
CA PRO A 267 -23.45 -13.12 3.80
C PRO A 267 -24.10 -11.79 3.42
N LEU A 268 -23.26 -10.77 3.23
CA LEU A 268 -23.71 -9.48 2.72
C LEU A 268 -24.38 -9.65 1.36
N GLN A 269 -25.54 -9.03 1.19
CA GLN A 269 -26.22 -8.92 -0.11
C GLN A 269 -26.04 -7.51 -0.68
N PRO A 270 -24.97 -7.28 -1.49
CA PRO A 270 -24.70 -5.98 -2.07
C PRO A 270 -25.71 -5.64 -3.16
N LYS A 271 -26.00 -4.36 -3.36
CA LYS A 271 -26.84 -3.90 -4.47
C LYS A 271 -26.11 -4.05 -5.83
N ARG A 272 -24.79 -4.03 -5.82
CA ARG A 272 -23.93 -4.16 -7.00
C ARG A 272 -22.78 -5.13 -6.75
N TRP A 273 -22.50 -5.99 -7.73
CA TRP A 273 -21.31 -6.83 -7.81
C TRP A 273 -20.78 -6.85 -9.22
N ALA A 274 -19.50 -7.16 -9.39
CA ALA A 274 -18.87 -7.26 -10.70
C ALA A 274 -19.32 -8.54 -11.44
N ARG A 275 -19.76 -8.40 -12.67
CA ARG A 275 -19.98 -9.54 -13.55
C ARG A 275 -18.64 -9.97 -14.14
N VAL A 276 -18.39 -11.27 -14.18
CA VAL A 276 -17.15 -11.82 -14.73
C VAL A 276 -17.33 -12.15 -16.20
N SER A 277 -16.33 -11.82 -17.03
CA SER A 277 -16.27 -12.23 -18.44
C SER A 277 -15.08 -13.15 -18.69
N ILE A 278 -15.34 -14.34 -19.24
CA ILE A 278 -14.32 -15.28 -19.73
C ILE A 278 -14.17 -15.25 -21.25
N ASP A 279 -14.70 -14.23 -21.93
CA ASP A 279 -14.63 -14.11 -23.39
C ASP A 279 -13.22 -13.87 -23.90
N GLY A 280 -12.33 -13.37 -23.04
CA GLY A 280 -10.98 -12.98 -23.36
C GLY A 280 -10.87 -11.55 -23.90
N PHE A 281 -9.68 -11.18 -24.30
CA PHE A 281 -9.33 -9.87 -24.84
C PHE A 281 -8.15 -9.99 -25.80
N ASP A 282 -7.98 -9.00 -26.64
CA ASP A 282 -6.86 -8.87 -27.58
C ASP A 282 -5.96 -7.69 -27.21
N GLN A 283 -4.79 -7.63 -27.81
CA GLN A 283 -3.96 -6.42 -27.81
C GLN A 283 -4.78 -5.22 -28.32
N GLY A 284 -4.71 -4.09 -27.63
CA GLY A 284 -5.50 -2.91 -27.91
C GLY A 284 -6.91 -2.89 -27.28
N SER A 285 -7.35 -3.98 -26.65
CA SER A 285 -8.62 -3.99 -25.92
C SER A 285 -8.59 -2.99 -24.77
N TYR A 286 -9.68 -2.25 -24.59
CA TYR A 286 -9.85 -1.32 -23.46
C TYR A 286 -9.81 -2.03 -22.12
N CYS A 287 -9.12 -1.44 -21.16
CA CYS A 287 -9.10 -1.87 -19.78
C CYS A 287 -9.16 -0.68 -18.84
N MET A 288 -10.02 -0.72 -17.82
CA MET A 288 -9.98 0.22 -16.71
C MET A 288 -9.79 -0.51 -15.38
N THR A 289 -9.13 0.17 -14.47
CA THR A 289 -8.89 -0.30 -13.09
C THR A 289 -9.53 0.69 -12.14
N ILE A 290 -10.36 0.21 -11.23
CA ILE A 290 -10.94 1.00 -10.14
C ILE A 290 -10.41 0.46 -8.82
N GLY A 291 -9.81 1.31 -7.98
CA GLY A 291 -9.22 0.86 -6.73
C GLY A 291 -8.76 2.01 -5.84
N TYR A 292 -7.94 1.67 -4.85
CA TYR A 292 -7.47 2.58 -3.81
C TYR A 292 -5.96 2.76 -3.89
N PRO A 293 -5.44 3.52 -4.88
CA PRO A 293 -4.01 3.80 -4.97
C PRO A 293 -3.53 4.55 -3.74
N GLY A 294 -2.42 4.08 -3.16
CA GLY A 294 -1.92 4.53 -1.87
C GLY A 294 -1.42 5.96 -1.87
N SER A 295 -0.32 6.21 -2.57
CA SER A 295 0.23 7.56 -2.66
C SER A 295 1.16 7.72 -3.87
N THR A 296 1.03 8.86 -4.54
CA THR A 296 1.97 9.31 -5.57
C THR A 296 2.53 10.69 -5.20
N SER A 297 3.55 11.11 -5.91
CA SER A 297 4.21 12.42 -5.75
C SER A 297 4.58 12.98 -7.13
N ARG A 298 3.61 13.00 -8.07
CA ARG A 298 3.80 13.42 -9.47
C ARG A 298 4.18 14.89 -9.60
N TYR A 299 3.75 15.70 -8.64
CA TYR A 299 4.03 17.14 -8.59
C TYR A 299 5.26 17.50 -7.76
N LEU A 300 5.99 16.51 -7.21
CA LEU A 300 7.15 16.72 -6.36
C LEU A 300 8.26 17.46 -7.12
N SER A 301 8.93 18.41 -6.44
CA SER A 301 10.07 19.14 -6.99
C SER A 301 11.29 18.25 -7.23
N SER A 302 12.21 18.67 -8.08
CA SER A 302 13.50 18.00 -8.28
C SER A 302 14.28 17.84 -6.96
N TYR A 303 14.14 18.77 -6.01
CA TYR A 303 14.74 18.66 -4.67
C TYR A 303 14.11 17.57 -3.81
N GLY A 304 12.79 17.40 -3.92
CA GLY A 304 12.07 16.34 -3.21
C GLY A 304 12.38 14.96 -3.78
N ILE A 305 12.52 14.84 -5.10
CA ILE A 305 12.94 13.61 -5.76
C ILE A 305 14.37 13.23 -5.35
N ASP A 306 15.31 14.19 -5.36
CA ASP A 306 16.67 13.97 -4.89
C ASP A 306 16.70 13.46 -3.43
N GLU A 307 15.92 14.09 -2.52
CA GLU A 307 15.78 13.58 -1.15
C GLU A 307 15.17 12.18 -1.11
N ARG A 308 14.20 11.85 -1.97
CA ARG A 308 13.60 10.52 -2.03
C ARG A 308 14.63 9.45 -2.36
N VAL A 309 15.38 9.62 -3.45
CA VAL A 309 16.29 8.58 -3.97
C VAL A 309 17.62 8.54 -3.23
N ASN A 310 18.20 9.68 -2.86
CA ASN A 310 19.54 9.80 -2.31
C ASN A 310 19.58 9.85 -0.77
N VAL A 311 18.45 10.12 -0.12
CA VAL A 311 18.38 10.28 1.35
C VAL A 311 17.42 9.30 1.99
N THR A 312 16.19 9.16 1.46
CA THR A 312 15.15 8.34 2.10
C THR A 312 15.25 6.86 1.72
N ASN A 313 15.51 6.54 0.44
CA ASN A 313 15.57 5.16 -0.04
C ASN A 313 16.86 4.45 0.41
N ILE A 314 17.96 5.16 0.61
CA ILE A 314 19.25 4.55 0.97
C ILE A 314 19.20 3.75 2.28
N PRO A 315 18.71 4.31 3.42
CA PRO A 315 18.56 3.52 4.65
C PRO A 315 17.67 2.29 4.47
N MET A 316 16.58 2.42 3.71
CA MET A 316 15.66 1.32 3.44
C MET A 316 16.35 0.19 2.66
N ILE A 317 17.12 0.52 1.61
CA ILE A 317 17.86 -0.44 0.82
C ILE A 317 18.90 -1.16 1.68
N GLN A 318 19.73 -0.41 2.41
CA GLN A 318 20.84 -0.98 3.15
C GLN A 318 20.38 -1.81 4.36
N VAL A 319 19.50 -1.28 5.19
CA VAL A 319 19.07 -1.95 6.43
C VAL A 319 18.20 -3.17 6.13
N ARG A 320 17.24 -3.04 5.19
CA ARG A 320 16.36 -4.16 4.86
C ARG A 320 17.09 -5.29 4.17
N GLY A 321 18.07 -4.99 3.30
CA GLY A 321 18.91 -6.01 2.71
C GLY A 321 19.59 -6.86 3.77
N LYS A 322 20.22 -6.23 4.76
CA LYS A 322 20.94 -6.92 5.84
C LYS A 322 20.02 -7.77 6.73
N LYS A 323 18.88 -7.26 7.14
CA LYS A 323 17.97 -8.05 7.98
C LYS A 323 17.33 -9.22 7.23
N GLN A 324 17.05 -9.07 5.93
CA GLN A 324 16.47 -10.12 5.10
C GLN A 324 17.45 -11.29 4.88
N GLU A 325 18.77 -11.04 4.83
CA GLU A 325 19.78 -12.10 4.82
C GLU A 325 19.66 -13.02 6.06
N VAL A 326 19.46 -12.42 7.25
CA VAL A 326 19.23 -13.16 8.51
C VAL A 326 17.91 -13.92 8.46
N TRP A 327 16.82 -13.22 8.14
CA TRP A 327 15.47 -13.78 8.14
C TRP A 327 15.33 -14.95 7.17
N THR A 328 15.81 -14.82 5.93
CA THR A 328 15.73 -15.87 4.91
C THR A 328 16.45 -17.14 5.36
N ARG A 329 17.61 -17.02 6.00
CA ARG A 329 18.33 -18.18 6.52
C ARG A 329 17.52 -18.91 7.58
N TRP A 330 16.96 -18.22 8.56
CA TRP A 330 16.13 -18.79 9.61
C TRP A 330 14.82 -19.40 9.07
N MET A 331 14.15 -18.71 8.16
CA MET A 331 12.92 -19.19 7.53
C MET A 331 13.12 -20.49 6.76
N ARG A 332 14.31 -20.69 6.15
CA ARG A 332 14.67 -21.94 5.45
C ARG A 332 15.00 -23.08 6.40
N GLN A 333 15.53 -22.79 7.57
CA GLN A 333 15.95 -23.79 8.55
C GLN A 333 14.83 -24.25 9.47
N ASP A 334 13.84 -23.42 9.73
CA ASP A 334 12.77 -23.66 10.71
C ASP A 334 11.42 -23.26 10.11
N ARG A 335 10.55 -24.27 9.86
CA ARG A 335 9.22 -24.03 9.28
C ARG A 335 8.36 -23.13 10.14
N SER A 336 8.45 -23.21 11.47
CA SER A 336 7.71 -22.33 12.37
C SER A 336 8.14 -20.87 12.19
N VAL A 337 9.44 -20.62 12.06
CA VAL A 337 9.98 -19.27 11.72
C VAL A 337 9.51 -18.86 10.33
N GLY A 338 9.50 -19.78 9.37
CA GLY A 338 9.00 -19.56 8.02
C GLY A 338 7.57 -19.00 8.01
N ILE A 339 6.67 -19.58 8.80
CA ILE A 339 5.28 -19.12 8.94
C ILE A 339 5.24 -17.75 9.65
N LYS A 340 5.90 -17.60 10.81
CA LYS A 340 5.91 -16.35 11.60
C LYS A 340 6.43 -15.14 10.83
N TYR A 341 7.48 -15.33 10.03
CA TYR A 341 8.13 -14.22 9.32
C TYR A 341 7.65 -14.00 7.90
N ALA A 342 6.77 -14.85 7.37
CA ALA A 342 6.31 -14.80 5.99
C ALA A 342 5.79 -13.42 5.55
N SER A 343 4.84 -12.85 6.29
CA SER A 343 4.26 -11.52 5.99
C SER A 343 5.27 -10.38 6.24
N LYS A 344 6.05 -10.46 7.32
CA LYS A 344 7.10 -9.47 7.64
C LYS A 344 8.15 -9.41 6.53
N TYR A 345 8.60 -10.59 6.07
CA TYR A 345 9.57 -10.71 5.00
C TYR A 345 9.01 -10.19 3.67
N ALA A 346 7.80 -10.62 3.29
CA ALA A 346 7.15 -10.17 2.06
C ALA A 346 7.00 -8.65 1.99
N SER A 347 6.52 -8.03 3.09
CA SER A 347 6.41 -6.57 3.18
C SER A 347 7.78 -5.89 3.13
N SER A 348 8.77 -6.42 3.86
CA SER A 348 10.13 -5.85 3.86
C SER A 348 10.77 -5.89 2.48
N SER A 349 10.70 -7.04 1.79
CA SER A 349 11.28 -7.26 0.47
C SER A 349 10.61 -6.40 -0.61
N ASN A 350 9.29 -6.29 -0.59
CA ASN A 350 8.55 -5.47 -1.55
C ASN A 350 9.02 -4.00 -1.53
N TYR A 351 9.08 -3.37 -0.36
CA TYR A 351 9.58 -1.99 -0.24
C TYR A 351 11.07 -1.86 -0.52
N TRP A 352 11.86 -2.88 -0.23
CA TRP A 352 13.29 -2.92 -0.53
C TRP A 352 13.55 -2.89 -2.04
N LYS A 353 12.87 -3.76 -2.80
CA LYS A 353 12.92 -3.79 -4.25
C LYS A 353 12.35 -2.51 -4.88
N ASN A 354 11.21 -2.03 -4.38
CA ASN A 354 10.62 -0.77 -4.85
C ASN A 354 11.63 0.39 -4.73
N SER A 355 12.33 0.49 -3.58
CA SER A 355 13.32 1.56 -3.40
C SER A 355 14.53 1.43 -4.34
N GLN A 356 14.98 0.20 -4.63
CA GLN A 356 16.07 -0.05 -5.58
C GLN A 356 15.65 0.30 -7.01
N GLY A 357 14.51 -0.24 -7.47
CA GLY A 357 14.03 0.00 -8.81
C GLY A 357 13.63 1.46 -9.05
N MET A 358 13.05 2.13 -8.05
CA MET A 358 12.79 3.57 -8.13
C MET A 358 14.11 4.35 -8.34
N ASN A 359 15.15 4.07 -7.54
CA ASN A 359 16.45 4.75 -7.69
C ASN A 359 17.08 4.51 -9.06
N GLU A 360 17.01 3.27 -9.55
CA GLU A 360 17.50 2.90 -10.88
C GLU A 360 16.71 3.62 -11.98
N ALA A 361 15.38 3.55 -11.93
CA ALA A 361 14.52 4.16 -12.95
C ALA A 361 14.65 5.69 -12.98
N VAL A 362 14.68 6.36 -11.81
CA VAL A 362 14.90 7.81 -11.73
C VAL A 362 16.21 8.23 -12.38
N SER A 363 17.29 7.46 -12.13
CA SER A 363 18.60 7.72 -12.74
C SER A 363 18.60 7.41 -14.24
N ARG A 364 18.11 6.23 -14.65
CA ARG A 364 18.12 5.78 -16.05
C ARG A 364 17.27 6.65 -16.97
N LEU A 365 16.12 7.09 -16.49
CA LEU A 365 15.19 7.93 -17.27
C LEU A 365 15.50 9.44 -17.15
N GLY A 366 16.48 9.85 -16.35
CA GLY A 366 16.82 11.27 -16.16
C GLY A 366 15.67 12.09 -15.57
N ILE A 367 14.88 11.51 -14.64
CA ILE A 367 13.65 12.14 -14.12
C ILE A 367 13.96 13.45 -13.37
N ILE A 368 15.09 13.54 -12.65
CA ILE A 368 15.47 14.77 -11.95
C ILE A 368 15.73 15.91 -12.96
N GLU A 369 16.42 15.63 -14.06
CA GLU A 369 16.71 16.57 -15.14
C GLU A 369 15.43 17.03 -15.82
N GLN A 370 14.51 16.11 -16.15
CA GLN A 370 13.20 16.45 -16.71
C GLN A 370 12.39 17.38 -15.78
N LYS A 371 12.39 17.10 -14.47
CA LYS A 371 11.74 17.98 -13.49
C LYS A 371 12.40 19.36 -13.40
N GLN A 372 13.74 19.44 -13.49
CA GLN A 372 14.45 20.73 -13.51
C GLN A 372 14.09 21.56 -14.76
N GLU A 373 13.95 20.92 -15.91
CA GLU A 373 13.48 21.59 -17.14
C GLU A 373 12.06 22.13 -16.95
N LYS A 374 11.15 21.33 -16.40
CA LYS A 374 9.78 21.74 -16.08
C LYS A 374 9.76 22.91 -15.07
N GLU A 375 10.59 22.86 -14.05
CA GLU A 375 10.75 23.95 -13.10
C GLU A 375 11.23 25.26 -13.78
N GLN A 376 12.06 25.18 -14.82
CA GLN A 376 12.46 26.34 -15.60
C GLN A 376 11.29 26.92 -16.42
N GLU A 377 10.42 26.06 -16.99
CA GLU A 377 9.19 26.51 -17.65
C GLU A 377 8.27 27.25 -16.69
N ILE A 378 8.06 26.69 -15.50
CA ILE A 378 7.24 27.31 -14.44
C ILE A 378 7.84 28.66 -14.03
N ARG A 379 9.19 28.77 -13.91
CA ARG A 379 9.88 30.05 -13.62
C ARG A 379 9.62 31.09 -14.71
N ARG A 380 9.70 30.73 -15.99
CA ARG A 380 9.37 31.60 -17.10
C ARG A 380 7.92 32.06 -17.05
N TRP A 381 6.99 31.14 -16.84
CA TRP A 381 5.56 31.37 -16.77
C TRP A 381 5.18 32.37 -15.64
N PHE A 382 5.65 32.16 -14.41
CA PHE A 382 5.30 33.08 -13.34
C PHE A 382 6.08 34.41 -13.42
N SER A 383 7.26 34.46 -14.04
CA SER A 383 8.02 35.67 -14.19
C SER A 383 7.41 36.66 -15.19
N ALA A 384 6.61 36.16 -16.12
CA ALA A 384 5.91 36.95 -17.14
C ALA A 384 4.74 37.79 -16.58
N ASP A 385 4.29 37.52 -15.37
CA ASP A 385 3.16 38.18 -14.74
C ASP A 385 3.50 38.69 -13.33
N LYS A 386 3.05 39.88 -12.95
CA LYS A 386 3.39 40.53 -11.67
C LYS A 386 2.77 39.81 -10.46
N GLU A 387 1.52 39.33 -10.58
CA GLU A 387 0.82 38.68 -9.50
C GLU A 387 1.33 37.27 -9.28
N ARG A 388 1.53 36.52 -10.36
CA ARG A 388 2.15 35.16 -10.32
C ARG A 388 3.57 35.25 -9.74
N ARG A 389 4.37 36.22 -10.13
CA ARG A 389 5.72 36.48 -9.57
C ARG A 389 5.64 36.75 -8.06
N ALA A 390 4.72 37.61 -7.62
CA ALA A 390 4.54 37.92 -6.21
C ALA A 390 4.12 36.66 -5.37
N ARG A 391 3.45 35.70 -6.01
CA ARG A 391 3.00 34.45 -5.37
C ARG A 391 4.09 33.37 -5.36
N PHE A 392 4.80 33.12 -6.45
CA PHE A 392 5.62 31.94 -6.66
C PHE A 392 7.14 32.17 -6.62
N ALA A 393 7.65 33.42 -6.74
CA ALA A 393 9.10 33.69 -6.92
C ALA A 393 9.99 33.10 -5.80
N ARG A 394 9.49 33.01 -4.58
CA ARG A 394 10.24 32.47 -3.42
C ARG A 394 10.18 30.97 -3.27
N MET A 395 9.32 30.29 -4.00
CA MET A 395 9.04 28.85 -3.87
C MET A 395 10.30 28.01 -4.04
N PHE A 396 10.92 28.00 -5.19
CA PHE A 396 12.12 27.18 -5.46
C PHE A 396 13.34 27.52 -4.58
N PRO A 397 13.70 28.80 -4.35
CA PRO A 397 14.78 29.11 -3.41
C PRO A 397 14.51 28.62 -1.99
N THR A 398 13.25 28.64 -1.55
CA THR A 398 12.85 28.16 -0.22
C THR A 398 12.91 26.63 -0.14
N LEU A 399 12.44 25.90 -1.17
CA LEU A 399 12.57 24.44 -1.26
C LEU A 399 14.04 24.03 -1.18
N LYS A 400 14.90 24.57 -2.05
CA LYS A 400 16.34 24.28 -2.05
C LYS A 400 16.98 24.46 -0.67
N LYS A 401 16.71 25.59 -0.02
CA LYS A 401 17.25 25.88 1.32
C LYS A 401 16.73 24.91 2.38
N SER A 402 15.44 24.56 2.32
CA SER A 402 14.80 23.72 3.34
C SER A 402 15.22 22.27 3.22
N TYR A 403 15.30 21.72 2.02
CA TYR A 403 15.80 20.36 1.79
C TYR A 403 17.26 20.22 2.22
N LYS A 404 18.12 21.18 1.82
CA LYS A 404 19.53 21.22 2.26
C LYS A 404 19.66 21.28 3.78
N ALA A 405 18.81 22.05 4.47
CA ALA A 405 18.90 22.25 5.92
C ALA A 405 18.52 21.00 6.73
N ARG A 406 17.75 20.05 6.17
CA ARG A 406 17.33 18.83 6.87
C ARG A 406 18.04 17.56 6.40
N HIS A 407 18.84 17.64 5.34
CA HIS A 407 19.44 16.50 4.64
C HIS A 407 20.03 15.45 5.60
N ASP A 408 21.04 15.82 6.41
CA ASP A 408 21.72 14.87 7.31
C ASP A 408 20.81 14.31 8.39
N ALA A 409 19.92 15.16 8.94
CA ALA A 409 18.93 14.71 9.92
C ALA A 409 17.90 13.75 9.29
N ARG A 410 17.52 13.97 8.03
CA ARG A 410 16.59 13.10 7.30
C ARG A 410 17.23 11.74 7.01
N TYR A 411 18.49 11.74 6.56
CA TYR A 411 19.28 10.54 6.35
C TYR A 411 19.42 9.71 7.64
N ALA A 412 19.86 10.34 8.73
CA ALA A 412 19.98 9.70 10.03
C ALA A 412 18.64 9.19 10.56
N SER A 413 17.55 9.95 10.38
CA SER A 413 16.19 9.53 10.76
C SER A 413 15.76 8.26 10.04
N GLY A 414 16.10 8.12 8.77
CA GLY A 414 15.85 6.90 7.99
C GLY A 414 16.55 5.69 8.61
N PHE A 415 17.84 5.82 8.91
CA PHE A 415 18.60 4.76 9.57
C PHE A 415 18.09 4.43 10.98
N VAL A 416 17.75 5.42 11.78
CA VAL A 416 17.16 5.20 13.11
C VAL A 416 15.87 4.38 12.99
N ASN A 417 14.98 4.79 12.09
CA ASN A 417 13.69 4.15 11.92
C ASN A 417 13.82 2.70 11.40
N GLU A 418 14.61 2.49 10.35
CA GLU A 418 14.77 1.16 9.73
C GLU A 418 15.60 0.20 10.62
N THR A 419 16.60 0.72 11.35
CA THR A 419 17.44 -0.11 12.23
C THR A 419 16.75 -0.46 13.54
N PHE A 420 16.28 0.56 14.30
CA PHE A 420 15.85 0.35 15.68
C PHE A 420 14.35 0.05 15.81
N PHE A 421 13.49 0.73 15.04
CA PHE A 421 12.04 0.61 15.22
C PHE A 421 11.37 -0.38 14.25
N ARG A 422 11.95 -0.60 13.08
CA ARG A 422 11.46 -1.56 12.08
C ARG A 422 12.38 -2.77 11.88
N GLY A 423 13.62 -2.67 12.38
CA GLY A 423 14.64 -3.70 12.22
C GLY A 423 14.74 -4.63 13.42
N MET A 424 14.69 -4.09 14.62
CA MET A 424 14.84 -4.83 15.89
C MET A 424 13.51 -4.83 16.64
N GLU A 425 12.83 -5.98 16.69
CA GLU A 425 11.49 -6.07 17.31
C GLU A 425 11.55 -5.80 18.82
N ILE A 426 12.57 -6.32 19.50
CA ILE A 426 12.74 -6.11 20.94
C ILE A 426 12.91 -4.63 21.32
N VAL A 427 13.53 -3.83 20.47
CA VAL A 427 13.69 -2.37 20.70
C VAL A 427 12.35 -1.66 20.57
N ASN A 428 11.52 -2.08 19.59
CA ASN A 428 10.16 -1.57 19.47
C ASN A 428 9.30 -1.99 20.66
N PHE A 429 9.44 -3.21 21.16
CA PHE A 429 8.78 -3.66 22.39
C PHE A 429 9.22 -2.81 23.60
N GLY A 430 10.51 -2.47 23.72
CA GLY A 430 11.02 -1.56 24.72
C GLY A 430 10.39 -0.16 24.67
N ARG A 431 10.22 0.38 23.47
CA ARG A 431 9.51 1.64 23.24
C ARG A 431 8.03 1.56 23.65
N LEU A 432 7.35 0.48 23.28
CA LEU A 432 5.95 0.26 23.62
C LEU A 432 5.73 0.04 25.12
N ALA A 433 6.64 -0.67 25.79
CA ALA A 433 6.61 -0.82 27.25
C ALA A 433 6.74 0.54 27.96
N SER A 434 7.61 1.43 27.47
CA SER A 434 7.70 2.82 27.96
C SER A 434 6.42 3.61 27.69
N THR A 435 5.83 3.44 26.49
CA THR A 435 4.56 4.08 26.12
C THR A 435 3.43 3.60 27.06
N TYR A 436 3.32 2.31 27.31
CA TYR A 436 2.35 1.73 28.24
C TYR A 436 2.48 2.38 29.63
N ALA A 437 3.71 2.51 30.15
CA ALA A 437 3.97 3.12 31.44
C ALA A 437 3.55 4.61 31.52
N ALA A 438 3.65 5.33 30.40
CA ALA A 438 3.33 6.75 30.32
C ALA A 438 1.87 7.04 29.91
N SER A 439 1.13 6.03 29.42
CA SER A 439 -0.21 6.22 28.86
C SER A 439 -1.29 6.32 29.92
N HIS A 440 -2.34 7.10 29.60
CA HIS A 440 -3.59 7.07 30.35
C HIS A 440 -4.18 5.65 30.36
N PRO A 441 -4.81 5.19 31.47
CA PRO A 441 -5.35 3.82 31.60
C PRO A 441 -6.18 3.35 30.39
N ASN A 442 -6.99 4.21 29.80
CA ASN A 442 -7.84 3.88 28.65
C ASN A 442 -7.07 3.48 27.38
N TYR A 443 -5.80 3.88 27.24
CA TYR A 443 -4.94 3.53 26.09
C TYR A 443 -4.06 2.31 26.35
N ARG A 444 -3.97 1.84 27.61
CA ARG A 444 -3.10 0.73 27.98
C ARG A 444 -3.54 -0.58 27.32
N GLN A 445 -4.86 -0.80 27.22
CA GLN A 445 -5.39 -2.00 26.56
C GLN A 445 -4.96 -2.08 25.10
N THR A 446 -5.00 -0.97 24.38
CA THR A 446 -4.53 -0.91 22.98
C THR A 446 -3.06 -1.36 22.83
N VAL A 447 -2.19 -0.96 23.78
CA VAL A 447 -0.79 -1.41 23.78
C VAL A 447 -0.69 -2.90 24.08
N VAL A 448 -1.48 -3.42 25.02
CA VAL A 448 -1.52 -4.87 25.35
C VAL A 448 -1.95 -5.69 24.15
N ASP A 449 -2.99 -5.28 23.46
CA ASP A 449 -3.53 -6.02 22.30
C ASP A 449 -2.55 -6.00 21.14
N TYR A 450 -1.91 -4.86 20.88
CA TYR A 450 -0.84 -4.77 19.90
C TYR A 450 0.33 -5.70 20.24
N MET A 451 0.82 -5.66 21.48
CA MET A 451 1.93 -6.51 21.92
C MET A 451 1.57 -7.99 21.83
N ARG A 452 0.36 -8.39 22.28
CA ARG A 452 -0.13 -9.78 22.17
C ARG A 452 -0.10 -10.25 20.72
N THR A 453 -0.55 -9.43 19.79
CA THR A 453 -0.54 -9.75 18.36
C THR A 453 0.89 -9.85 17.82
N ALA A 454 1.76 -8.91 18.16
CA ALA A 454 3.13 -8.87 17.68
C ALA A 454 3.96 -10.09 18.16
N TYR A 455 3.73 -10.56 19.40
CA TYR A 455 4.43 -11.74 19.91
C TYR A 455 3.98 -13.05 19.27
N LYS A 456 2.79 -13.15 18.64
CA LYS A 456 2.40 -14.34 17.87
C LYS A 456 3.41 -14.68 16.77
N ASP A 457 3.94 -13.65 16.12
CA ASP A 457 4.88 -13.76 14.99
C ASP A 457 6.33 -13.46 15.38
N TYR A 458 6.64 -13.43 16.67
CA TYR A 458 7.96 -13.11 17.17
C TYR A 458 8.81 -14.36 17.41
N ASP A 459 10.10 -14.27 17.07
CA ASP A 459 11.11 -15.27 17.46
C ASP A 459 12.38 -14.56 17.96
N PRO A 460 12.70 -14.67 19.26
CA PRO A 460 13.83 -13.96 19.85
C PRO A 460 15.19 -14.38 19.27
N ARG A 461 15.34 -15.61 18.77
CA ARG A 461 16.58 -16.09 18.13
C ARG A 461 16.90 -15.30 16.85
N VAL A 462 15.85 -15.07 16.05
CA VAL A 462 15.94 -14.30 14.80
C VAL A 462 16.23 -12.83 15.09
N ASP A 463 15.57 -12.25 16.09
CA ASP A 463 15.71 -10.83 16.43
C ASP A 463 17.07 -10.53 17.10
N GLU A 464 17.61 -11.45 17.92
CA GLU A 464 18.96 -11.35 18.50
C GLU A 464 20.04 -11.25 17.43
N GLU A 465 19.98 -12.12 16.43
CA GLU A 465 20.95 -12.10 15.33
C GLU A 465 20.75 -10.88 14.43
N THR A 466 19.49 -10.51 14.16
CA THR A 466 19.16 -9.30 13.42
C THR A 466 19.70 -8.05 14.12
N MET A 467 19.56 -7.97 15.44
CA MET A 467 20.11 -6.88 16.24
C MET A 467 21.62 -6.74 16.08
N ALA A 468 22.36 -7.83 16.17
CA ALA A 468 23.82 -7.81 16.02
C ALA A 468 24.26 -7.22 14.68
N VAL A 469 23.67 -7.72 13.57
CA VAL A 469 23.97 -7.28 12.21
C VAL A 469 23.58 -5.81 11.99
N LEU A 470 22.41 -5.39 12.47
CA LEU A 470 21.93 -4.04 12.24
C LEU A 470 22.65 -2.99 13.10
N LEU A 471 23.08 -3.32 14.31
CA LEU A 471 23.92 -2.42 15.12
C LEU A 471 25.26 -2.13 14.45
N GLU A 472 25.92 -3.15 13.89
CA GLU A 472 27.14 -2.98 13.14
C GLU A 472 26.94 -2.09 11.92
N ASN A 473 25.91 -2.40 11.10
CA ASN A 473 25.58 -1.61 9.92
C ASN A 473 25.31 -0.14 10.26
N TYR A 474 24.55 0.14 11.31
CA TYR A 474 24.24 1.50 11.73
C TYR A 474 25.50 2.30 12.08
N ALA A 475 26.43 1.69 12.84
CA ALA A 475 27.67 2.36 13.23
C ALA A 475 28.56 2.73 12.02
N GLN A 476 28.47 1.99 10.93
CA GLN A 476 29.23 2.25 9.70
C GLN A 476 28.60 3.33 8.80
N GLN A 477 27.27 3.52 8.87
CA GLN A 477 26.53 4.34 7.92
C GLN A 477 26.22 5.76 8.40
N VAL A 478 26.16 6.00 9.70
CA VAL A 478 25.79 7.32 10.23
C VAL A 478 26.96 8.05 10.87
N SER A 479 26.96 9.38 10.80
CA SER A 479 28.00 10.16 11.46
C SER A 479 27.92 10.08 12.99
N SER A 480 29.05 10.32 13.66
CA SER A 480 29.15 10.23 15.12
C SER A 480 28.13 11.09 15.89
N LYS A 481 27.67 12.17 15.30
CA LYS A 481 26.60 13.04 15.85
C LYS A 481 25.31 12.29 16.11
N TYR A 482 25.01 11.26 15.32
CA TYR A 482 23.77 10.49 15.36
C TYR A 482 23.91 9.10 16.00
N ILE A 483 25.05 8.85 16.68
CA ILE A 483 25.30 7.58 17.36
C ILE A 483 24.77 7.64 18.80
N PRO A 484 23.83 6.75 19.22
CA PRO A 484 23.38 6.65 20.59
C PRO A 484 24.50 6.30 21.58
N ARG A 485 24.34 6.72 22.85
CA ARG A 485 25.38 6.58 23.88
C ARG A 485 25.78 5.13 24.18
N PHE A 486 24.89 4.17 24.03
CA PHE A 486 25.20 2.75 24.29
C PHE A 486 26.30 2.19 23.37
N TYR A 487 26.56 2.78 22.20
CA TYR A 487 27.70 2.38 21.35
C TYR A 487 29.05 2.58 22.05
N SER A 488 29.14 3.52 22.99
CA SER A 488 30.33 3.65 23.82
C SER A 488 30.52 2.46 24.78
N VAL A 489 29.43 1.84 25.22
CA VAL A 489 29.44 0.62 26.04
C VAL A 489 29.86 -0.56 25.17
N ILE A 490 29.31 -0.70 23.96
CA ILE A 490 29.71 -1.77 23.02
C ILE A 490 31.20 -1.72 22.79
N ARG A 491 31.74 -0.54 22.48
CA ARG A 491 33.19 -0.38 22.26
C ARG A 491 34.03 -0.69 23.49
N LYS A 492 33.64 -0.17 24.67
CA LYS A 492 34.47 -0.28 25.88
C LYS A 492 34.37 -1.65 26.55
N LYS A 493 33.18 -2.24 26.62
CA LYS A 493 32.93 -3.48 27.35
C LYS A 493 32.99 -4.72 26.46
N TYR A 494 32.59 -4.59 25.20
CA TYR A 494 32.50 -5.73 24.26
C TYR A 494 33.51 -5.65 23.11
N GLY A 495 34.41 -4.65 23.06
CA GLY A 495 35.42 -4.55 22.01
C GLY A 495 34.87 -4.42 20.59
N ASN A 496 33.67 -3.87 20.43
CA ASN A 496 32.84 -3.84 19.20
C ASN A 496 32.29 -5.22 18.77
N ASP A 497 32.23 -6.20 19.67
CA ASP A 497 31.48 -7.44 19.43
C ASP A 497 29.98 -7.17 19.62
N TYR A 498 29.31 -6.90 18.50
CA TYR A 498 27.87 -6.63 18.47
C TYR A 498 27.02 -7.85 18.79
N ARG A 499 27.54 -9.08 18.51
CA ARG A 499 26.86 -10.34 18.84
C ARG A 499 26.86 -10.57 20.36
N ALA A 500 28.01 -10.41 21.01
CA ALA A 500 28.10 -10.52 22.46
C ALA A 500 27.21 -9.47 23.17
N TYR A 501 27.12 -8.26 22.62
CA TYR A 501 26.22 -7.23 23.17
C TYR A 501 24.74 -7.60 22.98
N ALA A 502 24.33 -8.04 21.78
CA ALA A 502 22.96 -8.49 21.53
C ALA A 502 22.59 -9.65 22.47
N HIS A 503 23.44 -10.65 22.59
CA HIS A 503 23.24 -11.78 23.51
C HIS A 503 23.04 -11.34 24.96
N ASP A 504 23.82 -10.37 25.45
CA ASP A 504 23.66 -9.81 26.82
C ASP A 504 22.30 -9.12 26.99
N ILE A 505 21.80 -8.39 25.98
CA ILE A 505 20.47 -7.79 25.97
C ILE A 505 19.36 -8.85 26.04
N PHE A 506 19.41 -9.85 25.13
CA PHE A 506 18.38 -10.89 25.02
C PHE A 506 18.33 -11.82 26.24
N THR A 507 19.47 -12.10 26.86
CA THR A 507 19.56 -12.91 28.08
C THR A 507 18.94 -12.19 29.29
N LYS A 508 19.06 -10.86 29.36
CA LYS A 508 18.64 -10.06 30.53
C LYS A 508 17.25 -9.45 30.38
N SER A 509 16.81 -9.17 29.16
CA SER A 509 15.52 -8.53 28.92
C SER A 509 14.36 -9.49 29.20
N LYS A 510 13.32 -8.97 29.82
CA LYS A 510 12.04 -9.66 30.01
C LYS A 510 11.12 -9.53 28.79
N LEU A 511 11.51 -8.69 27.82
CA LEU A 511 10.74 -8.45 26.60
C LEU A 511 11.00 -9.50 25.50
N THR A 512 11.71 -10.57 25.79
CA THR A 512 11.91 -11.70 24.86
C THR A 512 10.68 -12.57 24.71
N THR A 513 9.69 -12.49 25.63
CA THR A 513 8.41 -13.19 25.56
C THR A 513 7.26 -12.27 25.98
N PHE A 514 6.05 -12.55 25.51
CA PHE A 514 4.84 -11.84 25.94
C PHE A 514 4.60 -11.98 27.45
N GLU A 515 4.73 -13.20 27.97
CA GLU A 515 4.55 -13.50 29.40
C GLU A 515 5.59 -12.77 30.27
N GLY A 516 6.83 -12.67 29.80
CA GLY A 516 7.89 -11.89 30.45
C GLY A 516 7.50 -10.43 30.58
N TRP A 517 7.06 -9.79 29.48
CA TRP A 517 6.59 -8.42 29.47
C TRP A 517 5.29 -8.24 30.27
N TYR A 518 4.29 -9.11 30.04
CA TYR A 518 2.98 -9.05 30.71
C TYR A 518 3.10 -9.30 32.21
N GLY A 519 4.00 -10.18 32.62
CA GLY A 519 4.34 -10.41 34.04
C GLY A 519 4.93 -9.20 34.72
N LEU A 520 5.62 -8.30 33.99
CA LEU A 520 6.06 -7.00 34.49
C LEU A 520 4.89 -6.07 34.78
N THR A 521 3.85 -6.12 33.95
CA THR A 521 2.65 -5.28 34.10
C THR A 521 1.73 -5.75 35.22
N ASN A 522 1.81 -7.06 35.61
CA ASN A 522 0.87 -7.75 36.52
C ASN A 522 1.55 -8.55 37.62
N ALA A 523 2.57 -8.04 38.28
CA ALA A 523 3.32 -8.76 39.31
C ALA A 523 2.48 -9.30 40.50
N LYS A 524 1.22 -8.93 40.65
CA LYS A 524 0.27 -9.42 41.68
C LYS A 524 -0.81 -10.40 41.18
N VAL A 525 -0.93 -10.66 39.88
CA VAL A 525 -2.06 -11.49 39.31
C VAL A 525 -1.73 -12.96 39.18
N ARG A 526 -0.64 -13.47 39.74
CA ARG A 526 -0.25 -14.89 39.66
C ARG A 526 -1.15 -15.88 40.43
N SER A 527 -2.19 -15.45 41.08
CA SER A 527 -2.98 -16.35 41.96
C SER A 527 -4.47 -16.51 41.65
N SER A 528 -5.02 -15.99 40.57
CA SER A 528 -6.42 -16.25 40.21
C SER A 528 -6.72 -16.17 38.71
N VAL A 529 -7.43 -17.18 38.24
CA VAL A 529 -7.80 -17.49 36.86
C VAL A 529 -8.99 -16.63 36.38
N GLN A 530 -8.93 -15.31 36.48
CA GLN A 530 -9.91 -14.42 35.84
C GLN A 530 -9.22 -13.20 35.28
N ILE A 531 -8.77 -13.33 34.04
CA ILE A 531 -7.92 -12.32 33.37
C ILE A 531 -8.71 -11.04 32.96
N ALA A 532 -10.02 -11.13 32.81
CA ALA A 532 -10.83 -9.98 32.35
C ALA A 532 -11.18 -8.96 33.44
N ASP A 533 -11.48 -9.43 34.65
CA ASP A 533 -11.94 -8.53 35.73
C ASP A 533 -10.81 -7.92 36.59
N SER A 534 -9.60 -8.44 36.48
CA SER A 534 -8.45 -7.99 37.31
C SER A 534 -7.65 -6.82 36.72
N LEU A 535 -7.89 -6.47 35.46
CA LEU A 535 -7.23 -5.32 34.79
C LEU A 535 -7.69 -3.96 35.33
N GLU A 536 -8.93 -3.86 35.83
CA GLU A 536 -9.45 -2.63 36.44
C GLU A 536 -8.98 -2.41 37.88
N GLN A 537 -8.59 -3.45 38.61
CA GLN A 537 -8.21 -3.35 40.03
C GLN A 537 -6.71 -3.32 40.30
N ALA A 538 -5.85 -3.65 39.34
CA ALA A 538 -4.42 -3.54 39.51
C ALA A 538 -3.96 -2.09 39.25
N VAL A 539 -4.23 -1.20 40.21
CA VAL A 539 -3.41 -0.02 40.40
C VAL A 539 -2.03 -0.53 40.78
N LEU A 540 -1.22 -0.85 39.78
CA LEU A 540 0.21 -1.03 39.94
C LEU A 540 0.73 0.20 40.68
N ASP A 541 1.57 0.01 41.66
CA ASP A 541 2.44 1.08 42.12
C ASP A 541 3.20 1.58 40.87
N GLU A 542 2.67 2.63 40.26
CA GLU A 542 3.11 3.19 38.99
C GLU A 542 4.60 3.51 39.02
N LYS A 543 5.10 3.79 40.21
CA LYS A 543 6.51 4.06 40.44
C LYS A 543 7.34 2.78 40.38
N ALA A 544 6.88 1.68 40.96
CA ALA A 544 7.59 0.39 40.94
C ALA A 544 7.61 -0.18 39.52
N TYR A 545 6.49 -0.08 38.77
CA TYR A 545 6.43 -0.49 37.36
C TYR A 545 7.39 0.34 36.49
N ARG A 546 7.40 1.67 36.66
CA ARG A 546 8.30 2.54 35.90
C ARG A 546 9.76 2.19 36.19
N GLN A 547 10.14 2.02 37.46
CA GLN A 547 11.51 1.63 37.83
C GLN A 547 11.89 0.28 37.23
N TYR A 548 10.98 -0.68 37.22
CA TYR A 548 11.24 -2.00 36.71
C TYR A 548 11.36 -1.99 35.19
N VAL A 549 10.44 -1.36 34.46
CA VAL A 549 10.49 -1.21 32.99
C VAL A 549 11.75 -0.45 32.58
N GLU A 550 12.11 0.64 33.30
CA GLU A 550 13.33 1.42 33.02
C GLU A 550 14.63 0.66 33.31
N SER A 551 14.60 -0.39 34.14
CA SER A 551 15.74 -1.27 34.38
C SER A 551 15.96 -2.32 33.29
N ASP A 552 14.96 -2.59 32.45
CA ASP A 552 15.09 -3.55 31.34
C ASP A 552 16.06 -3.03 30.28
N PRO A 553 17.07 -3.82 29.86
CA PRO A 553 18.09 -3.37 28.93
C PRO A 553 17.55 -2.99 27.54
N ALA A 554 16.48 -3.63 27.04
CA ALA A 554 15.87 -3.29 25.77
C ALA A 554 15.13 -1.94 25.86
N VAL A 555 14.46 -1.66 26.99
CA VAL A 555 13.83 -0.36 27.28
C VAL A 555 14.90 0.73 27.36
N ALA A 556 15.98 0.47 28.08
CA ALA A 556 17.10 1.43 28.24
C ALA A 556 17.74 1.76 26.87
N LEU A 557 17.85 0.78 25.97
CA LEU A 557 18.33 0.96 24.60
C LEU A 557 17.36 1.84 23.81
N ALA A 558 16.07 1.50 23.79
CA ALA A 558 15.04 2.25 23.07
C ALA A 558 15.00 3.73 23.53
N LYS A 559 15.09 3.97 24.84
CA LYS A 559 15.14 5.31 25.44
C LYS A 559 16.35 6.11 24.94
N GLN A 560 17.54 5.51 24.90
CA GLN A 560 18.75 6.19 24.41
C GLN A 560 18.66 6.54 22.91
N VAL A 561 18.03 5.68 22.09
CA VAL A 561 17.75 5.98 20.67
C VAL A 561 16.79 7.17 20.56
N GLN A 562 15.73 7.19 21.37
CA GLN A 562 14.76 8.28 21.38
C GLN A 562 15.41 9.60 21.83
N GLU A 563 16.16 9.61 22.94
CA GLU A 563 16.87 10.80 23.45
C GLU A 563 17.83 11.39 22.40
N MET A 564 18.59 10.54 21.72
CA MET A 564 19.46 10.98 20.64
C MET A 564 18.65 11.59 19.49
N SER A 565 17.55 10.93 19.07
CA SER A 565 16.69 11.42 17.99
C SER A 565 16.08 12.78 18.32
N GLU A 566 15.56 12.95 19.52
CA GLU A 566 14.98 14.21 20.02
C GLU A 566 16.02 15.33 20.03
N SER A 567 17.26 15.03 20.45
CA SER A 567 18.31 16.04 20.61
C SER A 567 18.86 16.57 19.28
N VAL A 568 18.99 15.73 18.24
CA VAL A 568 19.72 16.11 17.01
C VAL A 568 18.97 15.90 15.71
N ILE A 569 17.89 15.09 15.67
CA ILE A 569 17.13 14.77 14.47
C ILE A 569 15.81 15.55 14.40
N THR A 570 15.04 15.56 15.48
CA THR A 570 13.67 16.07 15.49
C THR A 570 13.58 17.55 15.12
N ALA A 571 14.42 18.40 15.72
CA ALA A 571 14.34 19.85 15.52
C ALA A 571 14.57 20.30 14.07
N PRO A 572 15.60 19.83 13.32
CA PRO A 572 15.73 20.15 11.89
C PRO A 572 14.54 19.70 11.06
N LEU A 573 14.00 18.51 11.31
CA LEU A 573 12.88 17.97 10.55
C LEU A 573 11.59 18.74 10.82
N THR A 574 11.23 18.94 12.08
CA THR A 574 10.00 19.65 12.48
C THR A 574 10.00 21.08 11.97
N ARG A 575 11.16 21.77 12.02
CA ARG A 575 11.28 23.16 11.54
C ARG A 575 11.10 23.29 10.03
N THR A 576 11.55 22.30 9.24
CA THR A 576 11.54 22.38 7.78
C THR A 576 10.29 21.78 7.13
N ALA A 577 9.67 20.78 7.73
CA ALA A 577 8.54 20.03 7.17
C ALA A 577 7.37 20.93 6.73
N PRO A 578 6.84 21.87 7.55
CA PRO A 578 5.72 22.71 7.12
C PRO A 578 6.09 23.66 5.97
N THR A 579 7.33 24.15 5.95
CA THR A 579 7.82 25.03 4.89
C THR A 579 7.95 24.28 3.55
N ILE A 580 8.43 23.05 3.60
CA ILE A 580 8.53 22.19 2.41
C ILE A 580 7.12 21.87 1.91
N ALA A 581 6.24 21.34 2.76
CA ALA A 581 4.87 20.98 2.38
C ALA A 581 4.13 22.15 1.72
N TYR A 582 4.23 23.35 2.28
CA TYR A 582 3.62 24.54 1.67
C TYR A 582 4.18 24.86 0.28
N ASN A 583 5.49 24.79 0.11
CA ASN A 583 6.10 25.17 -1.19
C ASN A 583 5.95 24.06 -2.25
N GLU A 584 5.87 22.78 -1.87
CA GLU A 584 5.48 21.68 -2.78
C GLU A 584 4.01 21.84 -3.21
N ASN A 585 3.10 22.18 -2.29
CA ASN A 585 1.71 22.50 -2.64
C ASN A 585 1.62 23.72 -3.58
N LEU A 586 2.45 24.76 -3.38
CA LEU A 586 2.52 25.89 -4.31
C LEU A 586 3.02 25.45 -5.69
N LEU A 587 3.95 24.51 -5.77
CA LEU A 587 4.41 23.95 -7.04
C LEU A 587 3.29 23.22 -7.76
N THR A 588 2.55 22.36 -7.06
CA THR A 588 1.35 21.71 -7.61
C THR A 588 0.38 22.75 -8.18
N GLN A 589 0.05 23.79 -7.39
CA GLN A 589 -0.84 24.85 -7.83
C GLN A 589 -0.31 25.61 -9.05
N ALA A 590 1.00 25.85 -9.12
CA ALA A 590 1.62 26.52 -10.27
C ALA A 590 1.53 25.66 -11.54
N VAL A 591 1.70 24.34 -11.45
CA VAL A 591 1.51 23.41 -12.57
C VAL A 591 0.06 23.42 -13.04
N LEU A 592 -0.90 23.27 -12.12
CA LEU A 592 -2.31 23.28 -12.45
C LEU A 592 -2.79 24.59 -13.09
N GLU A 593 -2.25 25.72 -12.64
CA GLU A 593 -2.56 27.03 -13.23
C GLU A 593 -1.87 27.25 -14.58
N MET A 594 -0.66 26.75 -14.77
CA MET A 594 0.09 26.87 -16.04
C MET A 594 -0.54 26.02 -17.14
N GLU A 595 -1.09 24.85 -16.79
CA GLU A 595 -1.61 23.85 -17.72
C GLU A 595 -3.13 23.70 -17.67
N MET A 596 -3.89 24.78 -17.37
CA MET A 596 -5.36 24.74 -17.22
C MET A 596 -6.13 24.19 -18.44
N ASP A 597 -5.48 24.13 -19.60
CA ASP A 597 -6.06 23.57 -20.82
C ASP A 597 -5.89 22.05 -20.94
N LYS A 598 -5.12 21.42 -20.05
CA LYS A 598 -4.90 19.96 -20.01
C LYS A 598 -5.79 19.29 -18.95
N PRO A 599 -6.14 18.00 -19.11
CA PRO A 599 -6.73 17.24 -18.04
C PRO A 599 -5.78 17.15 -16.83
N HIS A 600 -6.32 17.26 -15.62
CA HIS A 600 -5.57 17.16 -14.39
C HIS A 600 -6.15 16.13 -13.44
N TYR A 601 -5.27 15.45 -12.75
CA TYR A 601 -5.61 14.51 -11.67
C TYR A 601 -4.78 14.89 -10.43
N SER A 602 -5.29 14.59 -9.25
CA SER A 602 -4.54 14.75 -8.01
C SER A 602 -3.68 13.54 -7.74
N ASP A 603 -2.54 13.75 -7.07
CA ASP A 603 -1.77 12.65 -6.49
C ASP A 603 -2.68 11.69 -5.71
N ALA A 604 -2.38 10.40 -5.79
CA ALA A 604 -3.07 9.37 -5.04
C ALA A 604 -2.86 9.56 -3.53
N ASN A 605 -3.90 9.28 -2.75
CA ASN A 605 -3.91 9.48 -1.30
C ASN A 605 -4.79 8.45 -0.57
N PHE A 606 -4.88 7.25 -1.12
CA PHE A 606 -5.69 6.13 -0.64
C PHE A 606 -7.21 6.45 -0.66
N THR A 607 -7.68 7.12 -1.71
CA THR A 607 -9.10 7.27 -2.03
C THR A 607 -9.42 6.52 -3.32
N GLN A 608 -10.69 6.17 -3.51
CA GLN A 608 -11.09 5.42 -4.70
C GLN A 608 -10.81 6.22 -5.98
N ARG A 609 -10.11 5.60 -6.92
CA ARG A 609 -9.70 6.18 -8.21
C ARG A 609 -9.97 5.23 -9.35
N MET A 610 -10.12 5.79 -10.53
CA MET A 610 -10.15 5.08 -11.81
C MET A 610 -8.91 5.43 -12.61
N SER A 611 -8.22 4.43 -13.14
CA SER A 611 -7.27 4.58 -14.24
C SER A 611 -7.75 3.74 -15.44
N PHE A 612 -7.38 4.13 -16.65
CA PHE A 612 -7.78 3.42 -17.84
C PHE A 612 -6.65 3.39 -18.87
N GLY A 613 -6.72 2.42 -19.75
CA GLY A 613 -5.74 2.17 -20.79
C GLY A 613 -6.18 1.06 -21.72
N ILE A 614 -5.20 0.39 -22.28
CA ILE A 614 -5.41 -0.74 -23.19
C ILE A 614 -4.51 -1.91 -22.80
N VAL A 615 -4.89 -3.11 -23.20
CA VAL A 615 -4.02 -4.28 -23.17
C VAL A 615 -2.88 -4.05 -24.16
N SER A 616 -1.63 -4.10 -23.70
CA SER A 616 -0.48 -3.73 -24.54
C SER A 616 0.81 -4.42 -24.13
N ASP A 617 1.54 -4.88 -25.12
CA ASP A 617 2.97 -5.20 -25.05
C ASP A 617 3.84 -3.95 -24.80
N TYR A 618 5.14 -4.14 -24.68
CA TYR A 618 6.11 -3.05 -24.67
C TYR A 618 7.50 -3.52 -25.16
N THR A 619 8.34 -2.55 -25.53
CA THR A 619 9.72 -2.81 -25.89
C THR A 619 10.63 -1.98 -25.01
N ASN A 620 11.58 -2.63 -24.31
CA ASN A 620 12.58 -1.98 -23.49
C ASN A 620 13.99 -2.44 -23.90
N ALA A 621 14.91 -1.50 -24.12
CA ALA A 621 16.30 -1.77 -24.51
C ALA A 621 16.44 -2.77 -25.70
N GLY A 622 15.53 -2.70 -26.68
CA GLY A 622 15.52 -3.57 -27.84
C GLY A 622 14.89 -4.96 -27.61
N THR A 623 14.46 -5.28 -26.39
CA THR A 623 13.75 -6.52 -26.07
C THR A 623 12.23 -6.27 -26.13
N HIS A 624 11.55 -7.06 -26.94
CA HIS A 624 10.09 -7.07 -26.98
C HIS A 624 9.52 -7.96 -25.87
N HIS A 625 8.47 -7.50 -25.21
CA HIS A 625 7.75 -8.19 -24.16
C HIS A 625 6.28 -8.33 -24.54
N ASP A 626 5.83 -9.56 -24.82
CA ASP A 626 4.44 -9.85 -25.11
C ASP A 626 3.51 -9.45 -23.97
N PHE A 627 2.26 -9.08 -24.28
CA PHE A 627 1.28 -8.64 -23.30
C PHE A 627 0.65 -9.79 -22.49
N LEU A 628 0.86 -11.05 -22.86
CA LEU A 628 0.17 -12.21 -22.29
C LEU A 628 1.18 -13.32 -21.95
N THR A 629 1.00 -13.93 -20.79
CA THR A 629 1.64 -15.20 -20.42
C THR A 629 0.62 -16.33 -20.44
N THR A 630 1.07 -17.55 -20.76
CA THR A 630 0.22 -18.72 -20.89
C THR A 630 0.81 -19.91 -20.14
N MET A 631 0.01 -20.96 -19.96
CA MET A 631 0.39 -22.15 -19.18
C MET A 631 1.72 -22.79 -19.62
N PRO A 632 2.07 -22.93 -20.89
CA PRO A 632 3.38 -23.43 -21.30
C PRO A 632 4.54 -22.65 -20.67
N SER A 633 4.44 -21.32 -20.54
CA SER A 633 5.51 -20.50 -19.96
C SER A 633 5.71 -20.75 -18.46
N LEU A 634 4.65 -21.09 -17.73
CA LEU A 634 4.72 -21.49 -16.33
C LEU A 634 5.41 -22.84 -16.17
N ILE A 635 5.01 -23.82 -16.98
CA ILE A 635 5.60 -25.18 -16.98
C ILE A 635 7.08 -25.12 -17.31
N GLU A 636 7.45 -24.40 -18.38
CA GLU A 636 8.86 -24.21 -18.77
C GLU A 636 9.69 -23.62 -17.64
N LYS A 637 9.14 -22.59 -16.94
CA LYS A 637 9.84 -21.92 -15.84
C LYS A 637 10.05 -22.86 -14.64
N ILE A 638 9.07 -23.70 -14.30
CA ILE A 638 9.19 -24.72 -13.27
C ILE A 638 10.25 -25.76 -13.65
N GLU A 639 10.22 -26.27 -14.88
CA GLU A 639 11.16 -27.28 -15.34
C GLU A 639 12.61 -26.77 -15.41
N LYS A 640 12.79 -25.51 -15.76
CA LYS A 640 14.10 -24.90 -15.93
C LYS A 640 14.74 -24.42 -14.62
N HIS A 641 13.93 -24.05 -13.64
CA HIS A 641 14.35 -23.37 -12.42
C HIS A 641 13.78 -23.97 -11.12
N GLY A 642 13.16 -25.17 -11.17
CA GLY A 642 12.48 -25.78 -10.01
C GLY A 642 13.37 -26.08 -8.81
N ASP A 643 14.70 -26.03 -8.96
CA ASP A 643 15.65 -26.11 -7.84
C ASP A 643 15.69 -24.81 -7.00
N ASN A 644 15.22 -23.70 -7.55
CA ASN A 644 15.05 -22.45 -6.82
C ASN A 644 13.70 -22.50 -6.06
N PRO A 645 13.69 -22.27 -4.73
CA PRO A 645 12.46 -22.26 -3.94
C PRO A 645 11.35 -21.33 -4.48
N ASP A 646 11.70 -20.23 -5.16
CA ASP A 646 10.74 -19.29 -5.73
C ASP A 646 9.95 -19.90 -6.91
N TYR A 647 10.44 -20.97 -7.53
CA TYR A 647 9.80 -21.67 -8.65
C TYR A 647 9.42 -23.12 -8.32
N ALA A 648 9.61 -23.53 -7.07
CA ALA A 648 9.22 -24.87 -6.62
C ALA A 648 7.70 -25.07 -6.73
N MET A 649 7.28 -26.28 -7.15
CA MET A 649 5.87 -26.64 -7.29
C MET A 649 5.62 -28.05 -6.74
N GLN A 650 4.47 -28.23 -6.05
CA GLN A 650 4.04 -29.55 -5.59
C GLN A 650 3.75 -30.47 -6.80
N ALA A 651 4.09 -31.75 -6.69
CA ALA A 651 3.97 -32.71 -7.77
C ALA A 651 2.55 -32.85 -8.32
N GLU A 652 1.56 -32.83 -7.43
CA GLU A 652 0.14 -32.96 -7.78
C GLU A 652 -0.33 -31.72 -8.57
N ILE A 653 0.12 -30.54 -8.18
CA ILE A 653 -0.19 -29.30 -8.89
C ILE A 653 0.48 -29.31 -10.25
N LEU A 654 1.77 -29.66 -10.33
CA LEU A 654 2.47 -29.76 -11.60
C LEU A 654 1.80 -30.74 -12.56
N ALA A 655 1.32 -31.88 -12.06
CA ALA A 655 0.56 -32.83 -12.86
C ALA A 655 -0.73 -32.23 -13.43
N LEU A 656 -1.44 -31.44 -12.61
CA LEU A 656 -2.64 -30.71 -13.07
C LEU A 656 -2.29 -29.65 -14.13
N LEU A 657 -1.24 -28.86 -13.92
CA LEU A 657 -0.80 -27.85 -14.90
C LEU A 657 -0.47 -28.49 -16.26
N LYS A 658 0.15 -29.68 -16.25
CA LYS A 658 0.51 -30.45 -17.46
C LYS A 658 -0.66 -31.21 -18.09
N SER A 659 -1.84 -31.23 -17.50
CA SER A 659 -2.99 -32.02 -18.01
C SER A 659 -3.60 -31.44 -19.28
N HIS A 660 -3.34 -30.17 -19.58
CA HIS A 660 -3.98 -29.41 -20.67
C HIS A 660 -5.52 -29.40 -20.63
N ASP A 661 -6.13 -29.71 -19.46
CA ASP A 661 -7.58 -29.66 -19.27
C ASP A 661 -8.01 -28.21 -18.94
N TYR A 662 -7.97 -27.33 -19.93
CA TYR A 662 -8.34 -25.93 -19.75
C TYR A 662 -9.83 -25.67 -19.95
N GLY A 663 -10.55 -26.56 -20.63
CA GLY A 663 -11.99 -26.48 -20.84
C GLY A 663 -12.42 -25.11 -21.41
N ARG A 664 -13.43 -24.51 -20.80
CA ARG A 664 -13.99 -23.22 -21.22
C ARG A 664 -13.09 -22.00 -20.98
N TYR A 665 -11.97 -22.18 -20.27
CA TYR A 665 -11.05 -21.11 -19.91
C TYR A 665 -9.90 -20.93 -20.90
N ALA A 666 -9.75 -21.87 -21.83
CA ALA A 666 -8.75 -21.74 -22.90
C ALA A 666 -9.00 -20.50 -23.76
N ASP A 667 -7.93 -19.83 -24.14
CA ASP A 667 -8.01 -18.78 -25.15
C ASP A 667 -8.46 -19.36 -26.51
N LYS A 668 -9.43 -18.72 -27.12
CA LYS A 668 -10.08 -19.22 -28.35
C LYS A 668 -9.13 -19.26 -29.56
N LYS A 669 -8.05 -18.48 -29.57
CA LYS A 669 -7.10 -18.38 -30.68
C LYS A 669 -5.94 -19.35 -30.52
N SER A 670 -5.33 -19.37 -29.33
CA SER A 670 -4.16 -20.19 -29.05
C SER A 670 -4.50 -21.59 -28.54
N GLY A 671 -5.68 -21.79 -27.94
CA GLY A 671 -6.05 -23.02 -27.23
C GLY A 671 -5.37 -23.17 -25.86
N GLU A 672 -4.52 -22.24 -25.47
CA GLU A 672 -3.79 -22.26 -24.22
C GLU A 672 -4.53 -21.51 -23.09
N LEU A 673 -4.23 -21.85 -21.84
CA LEU A 673 -4.76 -21.11 -20.69
C LEU A 673 -3.92 -19.84 -20.47
N PRO A 674 -4.53 -18.64 -20.54
CA PRO A 674 -3.85 -17.38 -20.20
C PRO A 674 -3.68 -17.26 -18.67
N LEU A 675 -2.56 -16.68 -18.23
CA LEU A 675 -2.22 -16.57 -16.83
C LEU A 675 -2.19 -15.12 -16.32
N CYS A 676 -1.34 -14.30 -16.91
CA CYS A 676 -1.19 -12.88 -16.57
C CYS A 676 -1.11 -12.04 -17.83
N PHE A 677 -1.50 -10.78 -17.73
CA PHE A 677 -1.48 -9.85 -18.85
C PHE A 677 -1.05 -8.45 -18.47
N LEU A 678 -0.62 -7.68 -19.46
CA LEU A 678 -0.17 -6.32 -19.34
C LEU A 678 -1.21 -5.32 -19.82
N THR A 679 -1.31 -4.20 -19.12
CA THR A 679 -2.08 -3.04 -19.57
C THR A 679 -1.31 -1.76 -19.34
N THR A 680 -1.72 -0.69 -20.02
CA THR A 680 -1.14 0.65 -19.85
C THR A 680 -1.79 1.46 -18.74
N ASN A 681 -2.58 0.84 -17.86
CA ASN A 681 -3.24 1.50 -16.75
C ASN A 681 -2.20 2.06 -15.75
N ASP A 682 -2.45 3.29 -15.31
CA ASP A 682 -1.64 3.92 -14.28
C ASP A 682 -2.05 3.40 -12.89
N ILE A 683 -1.14 2.74 -12.19
CA ILE A 683 -1.37 2.16 -10.86
C ILE A 683 -0.19 2.46 -9.92
N THR A 684 -0.44 2.36 -8.62
CA THR A 684 0.59 2.35 -7.57
C THR A 684 0.20 1.38 -6.45
N GLY A 685 1.06 1.20 -5.45
CA GLY A 685 0.77 0.40 -4.26
C GLY A 685 -0.55 0.79 -3.63
N GLY A 686 -1.39 -0.20 -3.28
CA GLY A 686 -2.79 -0.04 -2.87
C GLY A 686 -3.79 -0.44 -3.96
N ASN A 687 -3.42 -0.34 -5.25
CA ASN A 687 -4.20 -0.93 -6.35
C ASN A 687 -4.14 -2.46 -6.40
N SER A 688 -3.30 -3.10 -5.63
CA SER A 688 -3.30 -4.55 -5.49
C SER A 688 -4.70 -5.07 -5.15
N GLY A 689 -5.22 -6.03 -5.94
CA GLY A 689 -6.60 -6.56 -5.83
C GLY A 689 -7.66 -5.71 -6.53
N SER A 690 -7.28 -4.58 -7.14
CA SER A 690 -8.21 -3.79 -7.94
C SER A 690 -8.74 -4.58 -9.12
N PRO A 691 -10.07 -4.57 -9.36
CA PRO A 691 -10.64 -5.15 -10.56
C PRO A 691 -10.12 -4.46 -11.82
N MET A 692 -9.85 -5.28 -12.84
CA MET A 692 -9.59 -4.85 -14.19
C MET A 692 -10.84 -5.15 -15.02
N PHE A 693 -11.48 -4.09 -15.51
CA PHE A 693 -12.74 -4.17 -16.23
C PHE A 693 -12.56 -3.91 -17.74
N ASN A 694 -13.31 -4.61 -18.56
CA ASN A 694 -13.44 -4.28 -19.99
C ASN A 694 -14.37 -3.07 -20.20
N GLY A 695 -14.57 -2.66 -21.45
CA GLY A 695 -15.41 -1.49 -21.80
C GLY A 695 -16.87 -1.61 -21.37
N ARG A 696 -17.38 -2.81 -21.11
CA ARG A 696 -18.74 -3.07 -20.61
C ARG A 696 -18.84 -3.14 -19.09
N GLY A 697 -17.72 -2.90 -18.37
CA GLY A 697 -17.66 -3.02 -16.91
C GLY A 697 -17.69 -4.46 -16.41
N GLU A 698 -17.25 -5.42 -17.22
CA GLU A 698 -17.12 -6.82 -16.83
C GLU A 698 -15.70 -7.11 -16.38
N LEU A 699 -15.54 -7.87 -15.31
CA LEU A 699 -14.27 -8.23 -14.70
C LEU A 699 -13.50 -9.21 -15.62
N ILE A 700 -12.29 -8.84 -16.02
CA ILE A 700 -11.39 -9.63 -16.85
C ILE A 700 -10.10 -10.05 -16.13
N GLY A 701 -9.80 -9.45 -14.98
CA GLY A 701 -8.62 -9.75 -14.18
C GLY A 701 -8.54 -8.93 -12.92
N LEU A 702 -7.47 -9.17 -12.12
CA LEU A 702 -7.14 -8.41 -10.92
C LEU A 702 -5.74 -7.84 -11.07
N ALA A 703 -5.59 -6.52 -10.92
CA ALA A 703 -4.28 -5.88 -10.88
C ALA A 703 -3.51 -6.34 -9.64
N PHE A 704 -2.22 -6.69 -9.79
CA PHE A 704 -1.44 -7.13 -8.65
C PHE A 704 -0.02 -6.56 -8.58
N ASP A 705 0.55 -6.10 -9.70
CA ASP A 705 1.93 -5.60 -9.75
C ASP A 705 2.11 -4.62 -10.91
N GLY A 706 3.25 -3.95 -10.94
CA GLY A 706 3.77 -3.25 -12.11
C GLY A 706 5.02 -3.95 -12.64
N ASN A 707 5.43 -3.66 -13.87
CA ASN A 707 6.74 -4.06 -14.35
C ASN A 707 7.84 -3.21 -13.70
N TRP A 708 9.13 -3.57 -13.93
CA TRP A 708 10.27 -2.87 -13.30
C TRP A 708 10.29 -1.36 -13.61
N ASP A 709 9.89 -0.98 -14.81
CA ASP A 709 9.81 0.41 -15.23
C ASP A 709 8.69 1.20 -14.52
N ALA A 710 7.67 0.52 -14.01
CA ALA A 710 6.59 1.14 -13.22
C ALA A 710 7.03 1.61 -11.83
N LEU A 711 8.21 1.22 -11.36
CA LEU A 711 8.71 1.62 -10.03
C LEU A 711 9.02 3.11 -9.90
N SER A 712 9.19 3.83 -11.01
CA SER A 712 9.27 5.30 -11.02
C SER A 712 7.90 5.99 -11.06
N SER A 713 6.82 5.26 -11.29
CA SER A 713 5.50 5.84 -11.56
C SER A 713 4.91 6.62 -10.38
N ASP A 714 5.35 6.37 -9.15
CA ASP A 714 4.98 7.23 -8.02
C ASP A 714 5.42 8.69 -8.21
N ILE A 715 6.47 8.92 -9.03
CA ILE A 715 7.08 10.24 -9.27
C ILE A 715 6.84 10.70 -10.70
N SER A 716 6.98 9.79 -11.67
CA SER A 716 6.88 10.08 -13.11
C SER A 716 6.43 8.85 -13.87
N PHE A 717 5.31 8.95 -14.57
CA PHE A 717 4.76 7.89 -15.40
C PHE A 717 5.38 7.91 -16.80
N ASP A 718 5.82 6.75 -17.30
CA ASP A 718 6.29 6.60 -18.69
C ASP A 718 5.31 5.72 -19.47
N ALA A 719 4.50 6.32 -20.33
CA ALA A 719 3.48 5.63 -21.11
C ALA A 719 4.02 4.54 -22.06
N ASN A 720 5.31 4.60 -22.44
CA ASN A 720 5.93 3.62 -23.32
C ASN A 720 6.40 2.37 -22.54
N LEU A 721 6.88 2.54 -21.31
CA LEU A 721 7.56 1.51 -20.54
C LEU A 721 6.72 0.99 -19.37
N THR A 722 5.96 1.85 -18.71
CA THR A 722 5.14 1.46 -17.54
C THR A 722 4.00 0.54 -17.95
N ARG A 723 3.90 -0.60 -17.26
CA ARG A 723 2.79 -1.56 -17.43
C ARG A 723 2.24 -2.02 -16.09
N CYS A 724 0.92 -2.06 -16.01
CA CYS A 724 0.19 -2.77 -14.96
C CYS A 724 0.15 -4.25 -15.31
N ILE A 725 0.38 -5.13 -14.34
CA ILE A 725 0.29 -6.58 -14.46
C ILE A 725 -0.99 -7.05 -13.77
N GLY A 726 -1.85 -7.75 -14.53
CA GLY A 726 -3.07 -8.37 -14.03
C GLY A 726 -3.02 -9.89 -14.09
N VAL A 727 -3.59 -10.58 -13.09
CA VAL A 727 -3.91 -12.01 -13.20
C VAL A 727 -5.20 -12.16 -13.98
N ASP A 728 -5.18 -13.02 -15.02
CA ASP A 728 -6.35 -13.27 -15.87
C ASP A 728 -7.45 -13.99 -15.09
N ILE A 729 -8.68 -13.51 -15.19
CA ILE A 729 -9.83 -14.10 -14.49
C ILE A 729 -10.09 -15.56 -14.89
N ARG A 730 -9.69 -15.96 -16.12
CA ARG A 730 -9.80 -17.34 -16.59
C ARG A 730 -8.88 -18.27 -15.81
N PHE A 731 -7.66 -17.81 -15.46
CA PHE A 731 -6.74 -18.55 -14.62
C PHE A 731 -7.27 -18.69 -13.18
N VAL A 732 -7.81 -17.61 -12.64
CA VAL A 732 -8.45 -17.62 -11.31
C VAL A 732 -9.56 -18.66 -11.23
N LEU A 733 -10.52 -18.61 -12.16
CA LEU A 733 -11.66 -19.53 -12.17
C LEU A 733 -11.24 -20.97 -12.51
N TRP A 734 -10.26 -21.16 -13.37
CA TRP A 734 -9.71 -22.47 -13.69
C TRP A 734 -9.10 -23.14 -12.44
N LEU A 735 -8.30 -22.40 -11.65
CA LEU A 735 -7.74 -22.91 -10.41
C LEU A 735 -8.82 -23.21 -9.38
N MET A 736 -9.84 -22.36 -9.25
CA MET A 736 -10.97 -22.63 -8.35
C MET A 736 -11.72 -23.92 -8.77
N GLU A 737 -11.96 -24.12 -10.07
CA GLU A 737 -12.69 -25.29 -10.59
C GLU A 737 -11.80 -26.56 -10.57
N LYS A 738 -10.60 -26.51 -11.15
CA LYS A 738 -9.79 -27.71 -11.40
C LYS A 738 -8.92 -28.12 -10.21
N TRP A 739 -8.20 -27.19 -9.60
CA TRP A 739 -7.42 -27.45 -8.41
C TRP A 739 -8.29 -27.50 -7.16
N GLY A 740 -9.08 -26.47 -6.95
CA GLY A 740 -9.90 -26.32 -5.75
C GLY A 740 -11.11 -27.23 -5.70
N LYS A 741 -11.58 -27.79 -6.83
CA LYS A 741 -12.87 -28.49 -6.93
C LYS A 741 -14.01 -27.69 -6.30
N ALA A 742 -13.98 -26.38 -6.48
CA ALA A 742 -14.88 -25.41 -5.89
C ALA A 742 -15.97 -24.94 -6.89
N ASP A 743 -16.61 -25.91 -7.57
CA ASP A 743 -17.66 -25.64 -8.55
C ASP A 743 -18.78 -24.76 -7.99
N HIS A 744 -19.12 -24.93 -6.70
CA HIS A 744 -20.12 -24.11 -6.03
C HIS A 744 -19.75 -22.62 -6.00
N LEU A 745 -18.46 -22.26 -5.77
CA LEU A 745 -17.99 -20.88 -5.79
C LEU A 745 -17.95 -20.35 -7.22
N VAL A 746 -17.48 -21.15 -8.18
CA VAL A 746 -17.46 -20.76 -9.59
C VAL A 746 -18.88 -20.52 -10.12
N ASN A 747 -19.84 -21.37 -9.75
CA ASN A 747 -21.24 -21.19 -10.12
C ASN A 747 -21.83 -19.92 -9.49
N GLU A 748 -21.51 -19.63 -8.23
CA GLU A 748 -21.90 -18.37 -7.55
C GLU A 748 -21.37 -17.15 -8.31
N VAL A 749 -20.09 -17.13 -8.66
CA VAL A 749 -19.45 -16.04 -9.42
C VAL A 749 -20.06 -15.87 -10.81
N MET A 750 -20.37 -16.98 -11.49
CA MET A 750 -20.95 -16.98 -12.85
C MET A 750 -22.48 -16.78 -12.86
N GLY A 751 -23.12 -16.61 -11.70
CA GLY A 751 -24.56 -16.37 -11.56
C GLY A 751 -25.43 -17.57 -11.97
N LYS A 752 -24.96 -18.80 -11.74
CA LYS A 752 -25.63 -20.05 -12.08
C LYS A 752 -26.27 -20.69 -10.86
#